data_41350627afe7d185ab79c9a4540ede3c
#
_entry.id   41350627afe7d185ab79c9a4540ede3c
#
_cell.length_a   1.000
_cell.length_b   1.000
_cell.length_c   1.000
_cell.angle_alpha   90.00
_cell.angle_beta   90.00
_cell.angle_gamma   90.00
#
_symmetry.space_group_name_H-M   'P 1'
#
loop_
_entity.id
_entity.type
_entity.pdbx_description
1 polymer ?
#
loop_
_entity_poly.entity_id
_entity_poly.type
_entity_poly.pdbx_seq_one_letter_code
_entity_poly.pdbx_strand_id
1 'polypeptide(L)'
;VGNKTSTYFRDLQGLDYQTGRQILRDIDTFHGSEDEWQFLIQQVCHGNPLFIKSIAHHIQRVHHNNLSDFLLKGNLLIEKIESILNSYFQQLSDLEKAIIFELAINRNPVSLSELEHNIIIEPDGKSIQEGIRSLSSKILLDKKDDYFTIHPLLIEYFTQKIITIATEEIKTEKFQLLRSNSLTKTTVPDYLRKIQINVILHPIIKNLIHDFQENNLESKLIDCLKTLKHQPSGQIGVIAGNIINLLNILKNGHLIGYDFSHIPIRQVDFSNIRLNQVDFSYSQFFDCIFPQTCGSILSISCSQFNRSFPREELLATGDSHGMIYLWKVKQDGKLELSKSFPAHGSWVWSVALNSEGQLLASGGQDGIVKIWSITTDISINCHSLPHPSQKHYAPIRAVTFSADSKFLATGSEDKTIKIWSVETGECLHTLEGHQERVGGVTFSPNGQLLASGSADKTIKIWSVDTGECLHTLTGHQDWVWQVAFSSDGQLLASGSGDKTIKIWSIIEGEYQNIDTLTGHESWIWSVAFSPDGQYIASGSEDFTLRLWSVKTRECLQCFRGYGNRLSSITFSTDSQYILSGSIDRSIRLWSIKNHKCLQQINGHTDWICSVAFSPDGKTLISGSGDQTIRLWSGESGKVIKILQEKDYWVLLHQVAVSPNGQLIASTSHDNTIKLWDIRTDEKYTFSPEHQKRVWSIAFSPNSQMLVSGSGDNSVKLWSVPRGFCLKTFEEHQAWVLSVTFSPDGSLIATGSEDRTIKLWSIEDNMTQSLRTFKGHQGRIWSVVFSPDGQRLASSSDDQTVKVWQVKDGRLINSFEGHKSWVWSVAFSPDGKLLASGGDDATIRIWDVETGELHQLLREHTKSVRSVCFSPNGNTLASAGEDETIKLWNLKTGECQNTLRSPRLYEQTNIKGVEGLNYETSNTMKILGAFLSR
;
A
#
# COMPACT_ATOMS: atom_id res chain seq x y z
N VAL A 1 23.17 15.99 -1.23
CA VAL A 1 22.31 16.03 -2.40
C VAL A 1 22.83 14.97 -3.36
N GLY A 2 22.22 13.84 -3.44
CA GLY A 2 22.59 12.75 -4.34
C GLY A 2 21.67 11.56 -4.06
N ASN A 3 20.86 11.20 -5.06
CA ASN A 3 19.93 10.10 -5.07
C ASN A 3 20.53 8.80 -4.55
N LYS A 4 20.06 8.32 -3.41
CA LYS A 4 19.96 6.90 -3.09
C LYS A 4 18.79 6.72 -2.14
N THR A 5 17.71 6.15 -2.64
CA THR A 5 16.63 5.55 -1.87
C THR A 5 17.17 4.32 -1.16
N SER A 6 17.64 4.48 0.04
CA SER A 6 17.90 3.39 0.96
C SER A 6 17.70 3.91 2.37
N THR A 7 16.74 3.28 3.04
CA THR A 7 16.60 3.22 4.49
C THR A 7 16.87 4.53 5.22
N TYR A 8 15.83 5.17 5.74
CA TYR A 8 15.95 6.27 6.70
C TYR A 8 16.43 5.82 8.09
N PHE A 9 17.48 5.04 8.12
CA PHE A 9 18.57 5.14 9.06
C PHE A 9 19.78 5.67 8.26
N ARG A 10 19.74 6.94 7.86
CA ARG A 10 21.00 7.66 7.86
C ARG A 10 21.49 7.50 9.28
N ASP A 11 22.66 6.86 9.42
CA ASP A 11 23.57 7.24 10.49
C ASP A 11 23.50 8.76 10.51
N LEU A 12 22.87 9.31 11.56
CA LEU A 12 23.04 10.71 11.86
C LEU A 12 24.53 10.81 12.08
N GLN A 13 25.28 11.16 11.04
CA GLN A 13 26.66 11.53 11.21
C GLN A 13 26.61 12.58 12.28
N GLY A 14 27.25 12.31 13.40
CA GLY A 14 27.24 13.19 14.53
C GLY A 14 27.66 14.58 14.07
N LEU A 15 27.32 15.59 14.81
CA LEU A 15 27.71 16.97 14.52
C LEU A 15 29.20 17.01 14.21
N ASP A 16 29.58 17.84 13.24
CA ASP A 16 30.97 18.14 12.99
C ASP A 16 31.63 18.81 14.22
N TYR A 17 32.94 18.83 14.22
CA TYR A 17 33.70 19.40 15.35
C TYR A 17 33.29 20.83 15.68
N GLN A 18 33.12 21.69 14.67
CA GLN A 18 32.81 23.11 14.87
C GLN A 18 31.44 23.32 15.51
N THR A 19 30.46 22.61 15.04
CA THR A 19 29.07 22.64 15.58
C THR A 19 29.03 22.06 17.00
N GLY A 20 29.73 20.94 17.26
CA GLY A 20 29.84 20.38 18.60
C GLY A 20 30.56 21.31 19.56
N ARG A 21 31.61 22.01 19.10
CA ARG A 21 32.35 22.99 19.87
C ARG A 21 31.52 24.22 20.23
N GLN A 22 30.62 24.65 19.32
CA GLN A 22 29.70 25.74 19.61
C GLN A 22 28.73 25.39 20.74
N ILE A 23 28.17 24.17 20.74
CA ILE A 23 27.32 23.69 21.83
C ILE A 23 28.01 23.75 23.21
N LEU A 24 29.29 23.44 23.26
CA LEU A 24 30.06 23.51 24.49
C LEU A 24 30.25 24.96 24.97
N ARG A 25 30.56 25.87 24.05
CA ARG A 25 30.72 27.31 24.34
C ARG A 25 29.41 27.95 24.83
N ASP A 26 28.27 27.45 24.36
CA ASP A 26 26.96 27.94 24.81
C ASP A 26 26.61 27.50 26.23
N ILE A 27 27.32 26.53 26.79
CA ILE A 27 27.11 26.03 28.17
C ILE A 27 27.99 26.73 29.16
N ASP A 28 29.31 26.77 28.92
CA ASP A 28 30.28 27.45 29.78
C ASP A 28 31.69 27.57 29.11
N THR A 29 32.61 28.26 29.79
CA THR A 29 34.02 28.32 29.41
C THR A 29 34.76 27.10 29.98
N PHE A 30 35.15 26.18 29.13
CA PHE A 30 35.86 24.98 29.52
C PHE A 30 37.36 25.10 29.17
N HIS A 31 38.25 24.55 30.01
CA HIS A 31 39.68 24.52 29.82
C HIS A 31 40.13 23.18 29.19
N GLY A 32 40.87 23.24 28.11
CA GLY A 32 41.40 22.07 27.39
C GLY A 32 42.01 22.46 26.03
N SER A 33 42.90 21.61 25.50
CA SER A 33 43.49 21.80 24.19
C SER A 33 42.48 21.53 23.07
N GLU A 34 42.71 22.04 21.88
CA GLU A 34 41.80 21.82 20.71
C GLU A 34 41.74 20.35 20.30
N ASP A 35 42.86 19.62 20.42
CA ASP A 35 42.91 18.17 20.14
C ASP A 35 42.06 17.36 21.14
N GLU A 36 42.08 17.75 22.43
CA GLU A 36 41.23 17.12 23.46
C GLU A 36 39.75 17.36 23.20
N TRP A 37 39.38 18.53 22.72
CA TRP A 37 37.99 18.84 22.33
C TRP A 37 37.57 18.06 21.10
N GLN A 38 38.43 17.95 20.10
CA GLN A 38 38.17 17.16 18.92
C GLN A 38 38.00 15.68 19.29
N PHE A 39 38.86 15.15 20.14
CA PHE A 39 38.74 13.80 20.66
C PHE A 39 37.43 13.58 21.41
N LEU A 40 37.04 14.49 22.32
CA LEU A 40 35.78 14.40 23.06
C LEU A 40 34.56 14.41 22.11
N ILE A 41 34.48 15.36 21.20
CA ILE A 41 33.31 15.54 20.32
C ILE A 41 33.18 14.40 19.31
N GLN A 42 34.29 14.01 18.66
CA GLN A 42 34.26 13.05 17.57
C GLN A 42 34.43 11.60 18.01
N GLN A 43 35.30 11.32 18.95
CA GLN A 43 35.64 9.95 19.39
C GLN A 43 34.82 9.49 20.60
N VAL A 44 34.55 10.36 21.55
CA VAL A 44 33.81 10.02 22.78
C VAL A 44 32.30 10.25 22.59
N CYS A 45 31.89 11.39 22.06
CA CYS A 45 30.48 11.74 21.86
C CYS A 45 29.93 11.33 20.48
N HIS A 46 30.79 10.89 19.55
CA HIS A 46 30.45 10.62 18.15
C HIS A 46 29.63 11.72 17.52
N GLY A 47 29.89 12.97 17.90
CA GLY A 47 29.14 14.15 17.44
C GLY A 47 27.67 14.23 17.93
N ASN A 48 27.27 13.44 18.90
CA ASN A 48 25.89 13.46 19.42
C ASN A 48 25.68 14.69 20.32
N PRO A 49 24.76 15.63 19.98
CA PRO A 49 24.57 16.88 20.72
C PRO A 49 24.15 16.69 22.17
N LEU A 50 23.41 15.63 22.47
CA LEU A 50 22.95 15.32 23.82
C LEU A 50 24.07 14.77 24.68
N PHE A 51 24.95 13.93 24.11
CA PHE A 51 26.16 13.45 24.76
C PHE A 51 27.10 14.62 25.07
N ILE A 52 27.32 15.49 24.10
CA ILE A 52 28.17 16.68 24.27
C ILE A 52 27.67 17.54 25.44
N LYS A 53 26.36 17.85 25.49
CA LYS A 53 25.74 18.63 26.57
C LYS A 53 25.83 17.93 27.93
N SER A 54 25.53 16.65 27.98
CA SER A 54 25.52 15.89 29.23
C SER A 54 26.94 15.77 29.84
N ILE A 55 27.94 15.48 29.01
CA ILE A 55 29.34 15.42 29.44
C ILE A 55 29.83 16.81 29.81
N ALA A 56 29.45 17.87 29.09
CA ALA A 56 29.78 19.24 29.44
C ALA A 56 29.29 19.60 30.83
N HIS A 57 28.04 19.32 31.16
CA HIS A 57 27.52 19.54 32.52
C HIS A 57 28.23 18.70 33.59
N HIS A 58 28.68 17.48 33.24
CA HIS A 58 29.46 16.65 34.15
C HIS A 58 30.86 17.24 34.39
N ILE A 59 31.55 17.65 33.32
CA ILE A 59 32.85 18.31 33.42
C ILE A 59 32.74 19.60 34.26
N GLN A 60 31.71 20.37 34.08
CA GLN A 60 31.40 21.57 34.85
C GLN A 60 31.28 21.28 36.35
N ARG A 61 30.49 20.27 36.71
CA ARG A 61 30.16 19.98 38.12
C ARG A 61 31.27 19.23 38.86
N VAL A 62 31.97 18.32 38.22
CA VAL A 62 32.90 17.37 38.85
C VAL A 62 34.35 17.70 38.58
N HIS A 63 34.67 18.26 37.44
CA HIS A 63 36.02 18.55 37.00
C HIS A 63 36.32 20.05 36.89
N HIS A 64 35.43 20.91 37.46
CA HIS A 64 35.63 22.35 37.50
C HIS A 64 36.01 22.97 36.14
N ASN A 65 35.31 22.54 35.07
CA ASN A 65 35.53 22.95 33.69
C ASN A 65 36.87 22.48 33.06
N ASN A 66 37.59 21.56 33.67
CA ASN A 66 38.88 21.07 33.18
C ASN A 66 38.69 19.78 32.37
N LEU A 67 38.86 19.87 31.04
CA LEU A 67 38.73 18.74 30.12
C LEU A 67 39.89 17.77 30.22
N SER A 68 41.12 18.28 30.40
CA SER A 68 42.32 17.43 30.55
C SER A 68 42.21 16.52 31.77
N ASP A 69 41.69 17.02 32.88
CA ASP A 69 41.44 16.22 34.10
C ASP A 69 40.31 15.18 33.87
N PHE A 70 39.32 15.53 33.09
CA PHE A 70 38.25 14.61 32.66
C PHE A 70 38.79 13.50 31.75
N LEU A 71 39.60 13.83 30.73
CA LEU A 71 40.12 12.86 29.75
C LEU A 71 41.20 11.97 30.32
N LEU A 72 42.09 12.48 31.21
CA LEU A 72 43.09 11.66 31.93
C LEU A 72 42.42 10.58 32.82
N LYS A 73 41.24 10.86 33.33
CA LYS A 73 40.41 9.92 34.09
C LYS A 73 39.40 9.15 33.17
N GLY A 74 39.24 9.53 31.92
CA GLY A 74 38.09 9.25 31.02
C GLY A 74 38.19 7.97 30.21
N ASN A 75 39.37 7.40 29.89
CA ASN A 75 39.43 6.07 29.27
C ASN A 75 38.94 4.94 30.19
N LEU A 76 38.91 5.22 31.49
CA LEU A 76 38.20 4.43 32.51
C LEU A 76 36.69 4.81 32.66
N LEU A 77 36.17 5.81 31.96
CA LEU A 77 34.88 6.43 32.30
C LEU A 77 33.69 5.84 31.59
N ILE A 78 33.86 5.38 30.35
CA ILE A 78 32.75 4.66 29.65
C ILE A 78 32.53 3.32 30.35
N GLU A 79 33.60 2.58 30.66
CA GLU A 79 33.52 1.36 31.46
C GLU A 79 33.10 1.67 32.92
N LYS A 80 33.48 2.82 33.52
CA LYS A 80 33.00 3.23 34.83
C LYS A 80 31.53 3.73 34.81
N ILE A 81 31.09 4.44 33.81
CA ILE A 81 29.68 4.82 33.69
C ILE A 81 28.82 3.57 33.55
N GLU A 82 29.20 2.61 32.70
CA GLU A 82 28.54 1.33 32.63
C GLU A 82 28.58 0.55 33.93
N SER A 83 29.74 0.52 34.61
CA SER A 83 29.87 -0.17 35.89
C SER A 83 29.04 0.51 37.01
N ILE A 84 28.99 1.83 37.02
CA ILE A 84 28.13 2.62 37.95
C ILE A 84 26.67 2.35 37.64
N LEU A 85 26.26 2.47 36.39
CA LEU A 85 24.89 2.16 36.00
C LEU A 85 24.49 0.71 36.27
N ASN A 86 25.44 -0.24 36.09
CA ASN A 86 25.24 -1.64 36.47
C ASN A 86 25.06 -1.80 37.98
N SER A 87 25.83 -1.10 38.80
CA SER A 87 25.68 -1.17 40.26
C SER A 87 24.38 -0.55 40.75
N TYR A 88 23.93 0.56 40.13
CA TYR A 88 22.60 1.13 40.40
C TYR A 88 21.47 0.19 39.94
N PHE A 89 21.58 -0.41 38.76
CA PHE A 89 20.62 -1.36 38.22
C PHE A 89 20.40 -2.58 39.11
N GLN A 90 21.51 -3.11 39.72
CA GLN A 90 21.45 -4.22 40.68
C GLN A 90 20.69 -3.86 41.97
N GLN A 91 20.69 -2.57 42.37
CA GLN A 91 20.00 -2.10 43.58
C GLN A 91 18.50 -1.76 43.34
N LEU A 92 18.01 -1.81 42.07
CA LEU A 92 16.62 -1.50 41.76
C LEU A 92 15.76 -2.72 42.09
N SER A 93 14.59 -2.46 42.68
CA SER A 93 13.52 -3.46 42.84
C SER A 93 12.97 -3.87 41.49
N ASP A 94 12.27 -4.98 41.44
CA ASP A 94 11.66 -5.46 40.18
C ASP A 94 10.61 -4.49 39.63
N LEU A 95 9.83 -3.83 40.51
CA LEU A 95 8.92 -2.77 40.13
C LEU A 95 9.63 -1.57 39.50
N GLU A 96 10.72 -1.10 40.10
CA GLU A 96 11.52 -0.01 39.58
C GLU A 96 12.13 -0.33 38.21
N LYS A 97 12.64 -1.56 38.05
CA LYS A 97 13.13 -2.07 36.75
C LYS A 97 12.03 -2.09 35.71
N ALA A 98 10.84 -2.58 36.06
CA ALA A 98 9.70 -2.62 35.14
C ALA A 98 9.31 -1.20 34.67
N ILE A 99 9.27 -0.22 35.58
CA ILE A 99 8.94 1.18 35.23
C ILE A 99 10.00 1.78 34.28
N ILE A 100 11.29 1.60 34.58
CA ILE A 100 12.38 2.10 33.74
C ILE A 100 12.36 1.42 32.35
N PHE A 101 12.15 0.12 32.28
CA PHE A 101 12.06 -0.60 31.02
C PHE A 101 10.85 -0.13 30.20
N GLU A 102 9.71 0.10 30.85
CA GLU A 102 8.53 0.65 30.17
C GLU A 102 8.82 2.02 29.53
N LEU A 103 9.50 2.90 30.24
CA LEU A 103 9.90 4.22 29.74
C LEU A 103 10.94 4.11 28.60
N ALA A 104 11.87 3.16 28.71
CA ALA A 104 12.88 2.92 27.67
C ALA A 104 12.26 2.33 26.40
N ILE A 105 11.26 1.46 26.52
CA ILE A 105 10.52 0.87 25.40
C ILE A 105 9.67 1.94 24.69
N ASN A 106 8.95 2.77 25.45
CA ASN A 106 8.08 3.80 24.88
C ASN A 106 8.84 4.93 24.17
N ARG A 107 10.01 5.31 24.69
CA ARG A 107 10.87 6.41 24.16
C ARG A 107 10.20 7.78 24.09
N ASN A 108 8.98 7.90 24.55
CA ASN A 108 8.21 9.13 24.67
C ASN A 108 7.80 9.33 26.13
N PRO A 109 7.47 10.55 26.56
CA PRO A 109 6.88 10.79 27.87
C PRO A 109 5.57 10.00 28.05
N VAL A 110 5.44 9.31 29.18
CA VAL A 110 4.33 8.39 29.50
C VAL A 110 3.59 8.91 30.73
N SER A 111 2.26 8.88 30.69
CA SER A 111 1.42 9.28 31.83
C SER A 111 1.36 8.18 32.90
N LEU A 112 0.93 8.55 34.12
CA LEU A 112 0.75 7.57 35.19
C LEU A 112 -0.26 6.48 34.81
N SER A 113 -1.36 6.86 34.20
CA SER A 113 -2.42 5.92 33.77
C SER A 113 -1.92 4.94 32.70
N GLU A 114 -1.04 5.37 31.80
CA GLU A 114 -0.40 4.49 30.81
C GLU A 114 0.60 3.53 31.47
N LEU A 115 1.36 3.97 32.48
CA LEU A 115 2.23 3.11 33.24
C LEU A 115 1.46 2.02 34.01
N GLU A 116 0.33 2.40 34.65
CA GLU A 116 -0.55 1.49 35.36
C GLU A 116 -1.24 0.47 34.42
N HIS A 117 -1.55 0.88 33.19
CA HIS A 117 -2.14 -0.02 32.17
C HIS A 117 -1.11 -0.99 31.57
N ASN A 118 0.12 -0.52 31.35
CA ASN A 118 1.14 -1.25 30.58
C ASN A 118 1.98 -2.19 31.44
N ILE A 119 2.15 -1.89 32.72
CA ILE A 119 2.97 -2.69 33.64
C ILE A 119 2.06 -3.62 34.43
N ILE A 120 2.17 -4.93 34.21
CA ILE A 120 1.39 -5.95 34.92
C ILE A 120 2.27 -6.58 35.98
N ILE A 121 2.08 -6.17 37.22
CA ILE A 121 2.82 -6.71 38.38
C ILE A 121 1.85 -7.40 39.32
N GLU A 122 2.23 -8.57 39.89
CA GLU A 122 1.49 -9.16 41.00
C GLU A 122 1.56 -8.24 42.22
N PRO A 123 0.52 -8.18 43.04
CA PRO A 123 0.42 -7.22 44.12
C PRO A 123 1.35 -7.57 45.29
N ASP A 124 2.60 -7.25 45.18
CA ASP A 124 3.54 -7.19 46.34
C ASP A 124 3.22 -6.03 47.30
N GLY A 125 2.03 -5.42 47.19
CA GLY A 125 1.58 -4.32 48.03
C GLY A 125 2.19 -2.96 47.73
N LYS A 126 3.09 -2.84 46.77
CA LYS A 126 3.70 -1.55 46.32
C LYS A 126 3.00 -0.99 45.10
N SER A 127 2.60 0.27 45.16
CA SER A 127 1.97 0.96 44.03
C SER A 127 3.01 1.48 43.04
N ILE A 128 2.63 1.59 41.74
CA ILE A 128 3.48 2.22 40.72
C ILE A 128 3.91 3.62 41.14
N GLN A 129 3.04 4.35 41.86
CA GLN A 129 3.34 5.67 42.41
C GLN A 129 4.52 5.64 43.41
N GLU A 130 4.64 4.59 44.24
CA GLU A 130 5.79 4.43 45.15
C GLU A 130 7.06 4.15 44.37
N GLY A 131 7.02 3.30 43.33
CA GLY A 131 8.15 3.07 42.45
C GLY A 131 8.63 4.36 41.75
N ILE A 132 7.69 5.16 41.23
CA ILE A 132 7.99 6.47 40.63
C ILE A 132 8.67 7.42 41.66
N ARG A 133 8.16 7.53 42.87
CA ARG A 133 8.75 8.38 43.92
C ARG A 133 10.17 7.94 44.25
N SER A 134 10.40 6.63 44.37
CA SER A 134 11.72 6.09 44.61
C SER A 134 12.70 6.37 43.47
N LEU A 135 12.27 6.16 42.22
CA LEU A 135 13.10 6.46 41.05
C LEU A 135 13.40 7.96 40.89
N SER A 136 12.43 8.82 41.21
CA SER A 136 12.63 10.28 41.19
C SER A 136 13.65 10.70 42.25
N SER A 137 13.65 10.06 43.43
CA SER A 137 14.66 10.34 44.48
C SER A 137 16.05 9.88 44.06
N LYS A 138 16.19 8.89 43.21
CA LYS A 138 17.44 8.37 42.65
C LYS A 138 17.93 9.15 41.39
N ILE A 139 17.20 10.21 41.00
CA ILE A 139 17.49 11.09 39.83
C ILE A 139 17.55 10.28 38.52
N LEU A 140 16.80 9.19 38.43
CA LEU A 140 16.71 8.36 37.23
C LEU A 140 15.49 8.69 36.37
N LEU A 141 14.58 9.56 36.89
CA LEU A 141 13.30 9.86 36.31
C LEU A 141 13.08 11.36 36.20
N ASP A 142 12.77 11.84 34.99
CA ASP A 142 12.38 13.23 34.74
C ASP A 142 10.85 13.33 34.69
N LYS A 143 10.30 14.29 35.42
CA LYS A 143 8.86 14.60 35.39
C LYS A 143 8.63 15.95 34.74
N LYS A 144 7.76 15.99 33.74
CA LYS A 144 7.28 17.24 33.14
C LYS A 144 5.76 17.20 33.09
N ASP A 145 5.11 18.09 33.83
CA ASP A 145 3.67 18.09 34.07
C ASP A 145 3.24 16.73 34.67
N ASP A 146 2.30 16.04 34.03
CA ASP A 146 1.81 14.71 34.44
C ASP A 146 2.47 13.54 33.68
N TYR A 147 3.56 13.81 32.94
CA TYR A 147 4.28 12.82 32.16
C TYR A 147 5.65 12.53 32.75
N PHE A 148 6.06 11.26 32.62
CA PHE A 148 7.32 10.73 33.08
C PHE A 148 8.19 10.28 31.89
N THR A 149 9.49 10.55 31.99
CA THR A 149 10.47 10.11 31.01
C THR A 149 11.80 9.84 31.73
N ILE A 150 12.70 9.18 31.02
CA ILE A 150 14.09 9.00 31.48
C ILE A 150 15.02 9.73 30.51
N HIS A 151 16.18 10.10 31.00
CA HIS A 151 17.19 10.81 30.22
C HIS A 151 17.58 9.98 28.96
N PRO A 152 17.74 10.58 27.77
CA PRO A 152 18.03 9.86 26.53
C PRO A 152 19.22 8.89 26.60
N LEU A 153 20.27 9.21 27.36
CA LEU A 153 21.39 8.31 27.61
C LEU A 153 20.99 7.01 28.33
N LEU A 154 20.07 7.14 29.28
CA LEU A 154 19.56 6.00 30.01
C LEU A 154 18.64 5.14 29.13
N ILE A 155 17.91 5.75 28.17
CA ILE A 155 17.08 5.01 27.19
C ILE A 155 17.96 4.02 26.43
N GLU A 156 19.10 4.44 25.91
CA GLU A 156 19.98 3.59 25.13
C GLU A 156 20.61 2.48 26.00
N TYR A 157 21.14 2.82 27.18
CA TYR A 157 21.67 1.86 28.12
C TYR A 157 20.63 0.79 28.51
N PHE A 158 19.41 1.22 28.88
CA PHE A 158 18.36 0.28 29.25
C PHE A 158 17.81 -0.50 28.06
N THR A 159 17.84 0.05 26.85
CA THR A 159 17.50 -0.69 25.62
C THR A 159 18.48 -1.87 25.42
N GLN A 160 19.78 -1.67 25.58
CA GLN A 160 20.76 -2.76 25.50
C GLN A 160 20.55 -3.78 26.61
N LYS A 161 20.21 -3.36 27.84
CA LYS A 161 19.85 -4.26 28.93
C LYS A 161 18.60 -5.10 28.62
N ILE A 162 17.55 -4.49 28.06
CA ILE A 162 16.33 -5.17 27.61
C ILE A 162 16.69 -6.26 26.61
N ILE A 163 17.50 -5.97 25.59
CA ILE A 163 17.92 -6.92 24.57
C ILE A 163 18.65 -8.11 25.21
N THR A 164 19.63 -7.83 26.08
CA THR A 164 20.44 -8.87 26.74
C THR A 164 19.58 -9.76 27.64
N ILE A 165 18.74 -9.15 28.49
CA ILE A 165 17.90 -9.88 29.45
C ILE A 165 16.85 -10.70 28.69
N ALA A 166 16.12 -10.10 27.71
CA ALA A 166 15.12 -10.81 26.94
C ALA A 166 15.72 -12.01 26.17
N THR A 167 16.92 -11.84 25.60
CA THR A 167 17.64 -12.93 24.92
C THR A 167 17.92 -14.08 25.89
N GLU A 168 18.41 -13.78 27.10
CA GLU A 168 18.73 -14.79 28.09
C GLU A 168 17.49 -15.45 28.72
N GLU A 169 16.40 -14.68 28.92
CA GLU A 169 15.13 -15.21 29.40
C GLU A 169 14.51 -16.25 28.44
N ILE A 170 14.61 -16.01 27.12
CA ILE A 170 14.13 -16.95 26.10
C ILE A 170 14.98 -18.24 26.12
N LYS A 171 16.29 -18.13 26.30
CA LYS A 171 17.18 -19.30 26.40
C LYS A 171 16.86 -20.17 27.60
N THR A 172 16.69 -19.51 28.74
CA THR A 172 16.54 -20.19 30.04
C THR A 172 15.10 -20.49 30.43
N GLU A 173 14.11 -19.97 29.72
CA GLU A 173 12.66 -20.02 30.00
C GLU A 173 12.28 -19.42 31.37
N LYS A 174 13.10 -18.51 31.87
CA LYS A 174 12.85 -17.82 33.15
C LYS A 174 12.44 -16.38 32.86
N PHE A 175 11.13 -16.16 32.71
CA PHE A 175 10.56 -14.89 32.29
C PHE A 175 10.32 -13.96 33.49
N GLN A 176 11.04 -12.84 33.57
CA GLN A 176 10.83 -11.74 34.49
C GLN A 176 10.51 -10.44 33.74
N LEU A 177 11.39 -9.99 32.85
CA LEU A 177 11.17 -8.84 31.98
C LEU A 177 10.02 -9.08 31.01
N LEU A 178 10.03 -10.24 30.31
CA LEU A 178 9.01 -10.59 29.32
C LEU A 178 7.62 -10.82 29.94
N ARG A 179 7.54 -10.98 31.27
CA ARG A 179 6.30 -11.08 32.03
C ARG A 179 5.71 -9.72 32.37
N SER A 180 6.54 -8.74 32.69
CA SER A 180 6.11 -7.41 33.15
C SER A 180 5.96 -6.38 32.03
N ASN A 181 6.74 -6.49 30.96
CA ASN A 181 6.82 -5.49 29.90
C ASN A 181 6.63 -6.08 28.50
N SER A 182 5.74 -5.48 27.73
CA SER A 182 5.65 -5.76 26.30
C SER A 182 6.73 -5.01 25.52
N LEU A 183 7.54 -5.73 24.73
CA LEU A 183 8.67 -5.18 23.97
C LEU A 183 8.24 -4.27 22.82
N THR A 184 6.99 -4.38 22.38
CA THR A 184 6.33 -3.48 21.43
C THR A 184 4.97 -3.09 21.94
N LYS A 185 4.48 -1.91 21.54
CA LYS A 185 3.20 -1.37 21.96
C LYS A 185 2.29 -1.15 20.77
N THR A 186 1.09 -1.71 20.83
CA THR A 186 0.04 -1.46 19.83
C THR A 186 -0.69 -0.15 20.09
N THR A 187 -0.61 0.36 21.30
CA THR A 187 -1.24 1.62 21.73
C THR A 187 -0.48 2.89 21.33
N VAL A 188 0.76 2.74 20.83
CA VAL A 188 1.58 3.88 20.36
C VAL A 188 1.41 4.09 18.84
N PRO A 189 1.73 5.30 18.32
CA PRO A 189 1.75 5.57 16.88
C PRO A 189 2.66 4.60 16.11
N ASP A 190 2.31 4.30 14.85
CA ASP A 190 3.01 3.33 14.00
C ASP A 190 4.49 3.58 13.86
N TYR A 191 4.92 4.84 13.77
CA TYR A 191 6.34 5.16 13.66
C TYR A 191 7.14 4.75 14.89
N LEU A 192 6.57 4.86 16.10
CA LEU A 192 7.21 4.42 17.35
C LEU A 192 7.26 2.89 17.41
N ARG A 193 6.18 2.22 17.02
CA ARG A 193 6.14 0.75 16.95
C ARG A 193 7.20 0.22 16.00
N LYS A 194 7.39 0.84 14.83
CA LYS A 194 8.48 0.49 13.91
C LYS A 194 9.87 0.70 14.54
N ILE A 195 10.05 1.77 15.32
CA ILE A 195 11.30 1.98 16.07
C ILE A 195 11.51 0.86 17.09
N GLN A 196 10.50 0.51 17.88
CA GLN A 196 10.58 -0.58 18.87
C GLN A 196 10.95 -1.91 18.21
N ILE A 197 10.33 -2.25 17.07
CA ILE A 197 10.66 -3.45 16.31
C ILE A 197 12.12 -3.45 15.87
N ASN A 198 12.59 -2.36 15.26
CA ASN A 198 13.94 -2.29 14.70
C ASN A 198 15.03 -2.23 15.77
N VAL A 199 14.77 -1.55 16.87
CA VAL A 199 15.79 -1.28 17.89
C VAL A 199 15.79 -2.32 19.02
N ILE A 200 14.69 -3.04 19.24
CA ILE A 200 14.56 -4.04 20.32
C ILE A 200 14.41 -5.45 19.74
N LEU A 201 13.36 -5.69 18.93
CA LEU A 201 13.04 -7.07 18.51
C LEU A 201 14.05 -7.64 17.51
N HIS A 202 14.44 -6.88 16.48
CA HIS A 202 15.44 -7.35 15.51
C HIS A 202 16.79 -7.70 16.14
N PRO A 203 17.38 -6.91 17.05
CA PRO A 203 18.59 -7.31 17.77
C PRO A 203 18.42 -8.57 18.61
N ILE A 204 17.27 -8.75 19.30
CA ILE A 204 17.00 -9.98 20.06
C ILE A 204 16.98 -11.20 19.12
N ILE A 205 16.26 -11.13 18.02
CA ILE A 205 16.21 -12.20 17.01
C ILE A 205 17.60 -12.49 16.45
N LYS A 206 18.37 -11.46 16.11
CA LYS A 206 19.73 -11.63 15.60
C LYS A 206 20.64 -12.37 16.59
N ASN A 207 20.58 -12.04 17.88
CA ASN A 207 21.31 -12.72 18.92
C ASN A 207 20.86 -14.19 19.09
N LEU A 208 19.56 -14.43 19.08
CA LEU A 208 18.99 -15.78 19.21
C LEU A 208 19.31 -16.67 17.99
N ILE A 209 19.27 -16.12 16.76
CA ILE A 209 19.67 -16.87 15.54
C ILE A 209 21.16 -17.28 15.62
N HIS A 210 22.03 -16.41 16.13
CA HIS A 210 23.44 -16.72 16.32
C HIS A 210 23.63 -17.94 17.25
N ASP A 211 22.79 -18.05 18.29
CA ASP A 211 22.93 -19.07 19.32
C ASP A 211 22.24 -20.41 18.97
N PHE A 212 21.06 -20.37 18.29
CA PHE A 212 20.23 -21.53 18.06
C PHE A 212 20.14 -22.01 16.60
N GLN A 213 20.53 -21.23 15.60
CA GLN A 213 20.13 -21.36 14.21
C GLN A 213 18.61 -21.19 14.01
N GLU A 214 18.15 -20.81 12.81
CA GLU A 214 16.76 -20.36 12.56
C GLU A 214 15.71 -21.43 12.87
N ASN A 215 15.91 -22.66 12.41
CA ASN A 215 14.94 -23.76 12.59
C ASN A 215 14.81 -24.22 14.05
N ASN A 216 15.91 -24.24 14.80
CA ASN A 216 15.89 -24.59 16.21
C ASN A 216 15.28 -23.49 17.07
N LEU A 217 15.44 -22.22 16.67
CA LEU A 217 14.84 -21.08 17.35
C LEU A 217 13.32 -21.09 17.23
N GLU A 218 12.77 -21.41 16.05
CA GLU A 218 11.32 -21.56 15.87
C GLU A 218 10.73 -22.60 16.85
N SER A 219 11.33 -23.79 16.88
CA SER A 219 10.90 -24.86 17.81
C SER A 219 10.97 -24.40 19.26
N LYS A 220 12.03 -23.72 19.66
CA LYS A 220 12.21 -23.17 21.01
C LYS A 220 11.11 -22.16 21.38
N LEU A 221 10.79 -21.22 20.49
CA LEU A 221 9.74 -20.23 20.72
C LEU A 221 8.35 -20.89 20.82
N ILE A 222 8.09 -21.91 20.00
CA ILE A 222 6.85 -22.69 20.06
C ILE A 222 6.76 -23.45 21.41
N ASP A 223 7.83 -24.08 21.87
CA ASP A 223 7.82 -24.80 23.13
C ASP A 223 7.60 -23.86 24.32
N CYS A 224 8.17 -22.65 24.29
CA CYS A 224 7.84 -21.60 25.25
C CYS A 224 6.33 -21.29 25.28
N LEU A 225 5.68 -21.20 24.10
CA LEU A 225 4.22 -20.95 24.04
C LEU A 225 3.41 -22.14 24.57
N LYS A 226 3.83 -23.39 24.32
CA LYS A 226 3.13 -24.58 24.82
C LYS A 226 3.12 -24.63 26.34
N THR A 227 4.18 -24.20 27.01
CA THR A 227 4.26 -24.15 28.48
C THR A 227 3.31 -23.12 29.09
N LEU A 228 2.84 -22.14 28.29
CA LEU A 228 1.93 -21.09 28.76
C LEU A 228 0.45 -21.45 28.65
N LYS A 229 0.11 -22.57 27.96
CA LYS A 229 -1.30 -22.97 27.78
C LYS A 229 -1.99 -23.28 29.11
N HIS A 230 -3.27 -22.93 29.21
CA HIS A 230 -4.12 -23.16 30.35
C HIS A 230 -3.69 -22.48 31.67
N GLN A 231 -2.78 -21.53 31.63
CA GLN A 231 -2.38 -20.76 32.81
C GLN A 231 -3.23 -19.47 32.88
N PRO A 232 -3.93 -19.21 33.99
CA PRO A 232 -4.83 -18.07 34.11
C PRO A 232 -4.10 -16.82 34.64
N SER A 233 -3.41 -16.05 33.86
CA SER A 233 -2.99 -14.74 34.32
C SER A 233 -2.74 -13.74 33.19
N GLY A 234 -3.05 -12.46 33.42
CA GLY A 234 -2.79 -11.40 32.46
C GLY A 234 -1.31 -11.22 32.13
N GLN A 235 -0.40 -11.62 33.00
CA GLN A 235 1.05 -11.57 32.79
C GLN A 235 1.51 -12.56 31.71
N ILE A 236 0.85 -13.71 31.59
CA ILE A 236 1.12 -14.69 30.54
C ILE A 236 0.84 -14.12 29.17
N GLY A 237 -0.18 -13.27 29.05
CA GLY A 237 -0.50 -12.58 27.81
C GLY A 237 0.62 -11.69 27.31
N VAL A 238 1.41 -11.10 28.20
CA VAL A 238 2.58 -10.29 27.85
C VAL A 238 3.70 -11.17 27.30
N ILE A 239 4.00 -12.29 27.97
CA ILE A 239 5.00 -13.27 27.51
C ILE A 239 4.61 -13.79 26.13
N ALA A 240 3.37 -14.26 25.98
CA ALA A 240 2.86 -14.80 24.74
C ALA A 240 2.92 -13.78 23.61
N GLY A 241 2.50 -12.55 23.88
CA GLY A 241 2.58 -11.45 22.90
C GLY A 241 4.00 -11.15 22.45
N ASN A 242 4.96 -11.08 23.38
CA ASN A 242 6.38 -10.89 23.07
C ASN A 242 6.92 -12.04 22.19
N ILE A 243 6.61 -13.29 22.52
CA ILE A 243 7.06 -14.45 21.73
C ILE A 243 6.41 -14.48 20.36
N ILE A 244 5.11 -14.17 20.24
CA ILE A 244 4.42 -14.10 18.95
C ILE A 244 4.99 -12.98 18.09
N ASN A 245 5.32 -11.81 18.64
CA ASN A 245 5.97 -10.74 17.91
C ASN A 245 7.38 -11.15 17.41
N LEU A 246 8.14 -11.92 18.17
CA LEU A 246 9.43 -12.48 17.73
C LEU A 246 9.25 -13.54 16.64
N LEU A 247 8.28 -14.46 16.77
CA LEU A 247 7.92 -15.43 15.73
C LEU A 247 7.49 -14.73 14.43
N ASN A 248 6.72 -13.64 14.55
CA ASN A 248 6.30 -12.85 13.42
C ASN A 248 7.49 -12.31 12.61
N ILE A 249 8.51 -11.78 13.29
CA ILE A 249 9.74 -11.30 12.65
C ILE A 249 10.52 -12.47 12.03
N LEU A 250 10.71 -13.56 12.77
CA LEU A 250 11.43 -14.74 12.31
C LEU A 250 10.81 -15.34 11.04
N LYS A 251 9.48 -15.35 10.95
CA LYS A 251 8.72 -15.94 9.84
C LYS A 251 8.28 -14.90 8.79
N ASN A 252 8.80 -13.68 8.85
CA ASN A 252 8.48 -12.60 7.91
C ASN A 252 6.97 -12.39 7.69
N GLY A 253 6.18 -12.40 8.76
CA GLY A 253 4.72 -12.20 8.68
C GLY A 253 3.91 -13.43 8.29
N HIS A 254 4.48 -14.64 8.26
CA HIS A 254 3.78 -15.86 7.87
C HIS A 254 3.70 -16.84 9.06
N LEU A 255 2.65 -16.75 9.85
CA LEU A 255 2.35 -17.68 10.92
C LEU A 255 1.30 -18.69 10.43
N ILE A 256 1.75 -19.85 9.91
CA ILE A 256 0.89 -20.86 9.28
C ILE A 256 0.92 -22.15 10.11
N GLY A 257 -0.25 -22.66 10.50
CA GLY A 257 -0.38 -23.94 11.22
C GLY A 257 -0.02 -23.87 12.69
N TYR A 258 0.10 -22.68 13.29
CA TYR A 258 0.41 -22.52 14.71
C TYR A 258 -0.82 -22.73 15.59
N ASP A 259 -0.60 -23.29 16.75
CA ASP A 259 -1.61 -23.50 17.77
C ASP A 259 -1.40 -22.54 18.96
N PHE A 260 -2.19 -21.46 18.97
CA PHE A 260 -2.25 -20.46 20.03
C PHE A 260 -3.50 -20.61 20.92
N SER A 261 -4.21 -21.74 20.82
CA SER A 261 -5.42 -21.99 21.60
C SER A 261 -5.17 -21.96 23.12
N HIS A 262 -6.16 -21.45 23.87
CA HIS A 262 -6.12 -21.35 25.32
C HIS A 262 -4.98 -20.48 25.89
N ILE A 263 -4.45 -19.53 25.09
CA ILE A 263 -3.39 -18.61 25.52
C ILE A 263 -3.95 -17.19 25.52
N PRO A 264 -3.82 -16.42 26.62
CA PRO A 264 -4.03 -14.97 26.55
C PRO A 264 -2.90 -14.33 25.74
N ILE A 265 -3.25 -13.36 24.87
CA ILE A 265 -2.31 -12.69 23.94
C ILE A 265 -2.46 -11.19 24.10
N ARG A 266 -1.35 -10.49 24.36
CA ARG A 266 -1.37 -9.04 24.58
C ARG A 266 -0.36 -8.32 23.71
N GLN A 267 -0.73 -7.12 23.19
CA GLN A 267 0.15 -6.18 22.46
C GLN A 267 0.76 -6.80 21.18
N VAL A 268 -0.04 -7.49 20.38
CA VAL A 268 0.36 -8.04 19.07
C VAL A 268 -0.36 -7.32 17.96
N ASP A 269 0.39 -6.93 16.94
CA ASP A 269 -0.17 -6.36 15.72
C ASP A 269 -0.30 -7.45 14.64
N PHE A 270 -1.52 -7.95 14.46
CA PHE A 270 -1.86 -8.95 13.46
C PHE A 270 -2.25 -8.34 12.11
N SER A 271 -2.23 -7.02 11.94
CA SER A 271 -2.74 -6.35 10.74
C SER A 271 -2.02 -6.76 9.45
N ASN A 272 -0.75 -7.15 9.54
CA ASN A 272 0.10 -7.55 8.41
C ASN A 272 0.57 -9.02 8.50
N ILE A 273 -0.04 -9.83 9.35
CA ILE A 273 0.36 -11.22 9.57
C ILE A 273 -0.60 -12.17 8.85
N ARG A 274 -0.07 -13.13 8.11
CA ARG A 274 -0.84 -14.24 7.55
C ARG A 274 -1.01 -15.35 8.61
N LEU A 275 -2.24 -15.61 8.99
CA LEU A 275 -2.63 -16.52 10.04
C LEU A 275 -3.44 -17.70 9.45
N ASN A 276 -2.86 -18.41 8.49
CA ASN A 276 -3.55 -19.53 7.87
C ASN A 276 -3.44 -20.80 8.73
N GLN A 277 -4.53 -21.51 8.89
CA GLN A 277 -4.59 -22.76 9.68
C GLN A 277 -4.14 -22.57 11.15
N VAL A 278 -4.29 -21.37 11.70
CA VAL A 278 -3.95 -21.06 13.09
C VAL A 278 -5.13 -21.39 14.00
N ASP A 279 -4.86 -21.95 15.17
CA ASP A 279 -5.88 -22.17 16.18
C ASP A 279 -5.77 -21.12 17.29
N PHE A 280 -6.77 -20.26 17.40
CA PHE A 280 -6.96 -19.31 18.48
C PHE A 280 -8.13 -19.70 19.41
N SER A 281 -8.66 -20.91 19.30
CA SER A 281 -9.84 -21.29 20.09
C SER A 281 -9.60 -21.06 21.58
N TYR A 282 -10.59 -20.43 22.23
CA TYR A 282 -10.57 -20.09 23.65
C TYR A 282 -9.39 -19.19 24.10
N SER A 283 -8.77 -18.46 23.18
CA SER A 283 -7.77 -17.43 23.51
C SER A 283 -8.44 -16.12 23.88
N GLN A 284 -7.72 -15.28 24.62
CA GLN A 284 -8.15 -13.93 25.00
C GLN A 284 -7.21 -12.89 24.40
N PHE A 285 -7.74 -11.89 23.71
CA PHE A 285 -6.94 -10.82 23.12
C PHE A 285 -7.04 -9.53 23.94
N PHE A 286 -5.89 -8.92 24.24
CA PHE A 286 -5.78 -7.66 24.95
C PHE A 286 -4.89 -6.70 24.16
N ASP A 287 -5.38 -5.51 23.83
CA ASP A 287 -4.63 -4.49 23.11
C ASP A 287 -3.97 -5.03 21.81
N CYS A 288 -4.64 -5.91 21.07
CA CYS A 288 -4.18 -6.45 19.80
C CYS A 288 -4.81 -5.70 18.62
N ILE A 289 -4.05 -5.55 17.52
CA ILE A 289 -4.52 -4.93 16.28
C ILE A 289 -4.80 -6.03 15.25
N PHE A 290 -5.96 -5.94 14.58
CA PHE A 290 -6.35 -6.81 13.48
C PHE A 290 -6.63 -6.01 12.22
N PRO A 291 -6.57 -6.61 11.01
CA PRO A 291 -7.00 -5.95 9.79
C PRO A 291 -8.44 -5.46 9.89
N GLN A 292 -8.69 -4.24 9.48
CA GLN A 292 -10.02 -3.63 9.55
C GLN A 292 -10.64 -3.40 8.17
N THR A 293 -9.88 -3.56 7.09
CA THR A 293 -10.35 -3.43 5.70
C THR A 293 -10.02 -4.68 4.90
N CYS A 294 -10.84 -5.01 3.90
CA CYS A 294 -10.70 -6.23 3.09
C CYS A 294 -10.22 -5.98 1.66
N GLY A 295 -10.28 -4.74 1.16
CA GLY A 295 -9.95 -4.39 -0.23
C GLY A 295 -9.07 -3.17 -0.37
N SER A 296 -8.67 -2.90 -1.62
CA SER A 296 -7.98 -1.66 -1.97
C SER A 296 -8.89 -0.46 -1.75
N ILE A 297 -8.43 0.55 -1.05
CA ILE A 297 -9.23 1.75 -0.80
C ILE A 297 -9.23 2.62 -2.06
N LEU A 298 -10.41 2.79 -2.64
CA LEU A 298 -10.60 3.53 -3.90
C LEU A 298 -11.07 4.96 -3.66
N SER A 299 -11.84 5.19 -2.61
CA SER A 299 -12.37 6.51 -2.28
C SER A 299 -12.46 6.71 -0.78
N ILE A 300 -12.33 7.97 -0.37
CA ILE A 300 -12.41 8.42 1.01
C ILE A 300 -13.16 9.76 1.05
N SER A 301 -14.07 9.92 2.02
CA SER A 301 -14.82 11.15 2.24
C SER A 301 -15.01 11.40 3.73
N CYS A 302 -14.90 12.66 4.15
CA CYS A 302 -15.09 13.11 5.52
C CYS A 302 -16.31 14.04 5.62
N SER A 303 -17.13 13.91 6.66
CA SER A 303 -18.25 14.83 6.91
C SER A 303 -17.76 16.16 7.46
N GLN A 304 -18.44 17.25 7.16
CA GLN A 304 -18.21 18.53 7.82
C GLN A 304 -18.81 18.51 9.23
N PHE A 305 -18.21 19.28 10.13
CA PHE A 305 -18.60 19.32 11.54
C PHE A 305 -19.97 19.96 11.73
N ASN A 306 -20.93 19.25 12.30
CA ASN A 306 -22.21 19.84 12.70
C ASN A 306 -22.18 20.27 14.18
N ARG A 307 -22.58 21.53 14.48
CA ARG A 307 -22.64 22.10 15.83
C ARG A 307 -23.64 21.40 16.78
N SER A 308 -24.42 20.45 16.26
CA SER A 308 -25.51 19.79 16.98
C SER A 308 -25.15 18.49 17.68
N PHE A 309 -23.99 17.87 17.36
CA PHE A 309 -23.52 16.66 18.01
C PHE A 309 -22.13 16.85 18.62
N PRO A 310 -21.84 16.30 19.83
CA PRO A 310 -20.56 16.51 20.46
C PRO A 310 -19.43 15.77 19.74
N ARG A 311 -18.66 16.48 18.90
CA ARG A 311 -17.22 16.31 18.64
C ARG A 311 -16.71 15.03 17.95
N GLU A 312 -17.48 14.30 17.17
CA GLU A 312 -16.97 13.18 16.37
C GLU A 312 -17.17 13.43 14.88
N GLU A 313 -16.07 13.51 14.12
CA GLU A 313 -16.12 13.53 12.66
C GLU A 313 -16.35 12.11 12.14
N LEU A 314 -17.15 11.97 11.08
CA LEU A 314 -17.40 10.71 10.41
C LEU A 314 -16.60 10.66 9.10
N LEU A 315 -15.90 9.54 8.89
CA LEU A 315 -15.17 9.24 7.67
C LEU A 315 -15.80 8.04 6.98
N ALA A 316 -16.02 8.11 5.69
CA ALA A 316 -16.44 6.98 4.87
C ALA A 316 -15.33 6.56 3.91
N THR A 317 -15.13 5.26 3.74
CA THR A 317 -14.20 4.71 2.73
C THR A 317 -14.88 3.61 1.93
N GLY A 318 -14.63 3.58 0.62
CA GLY A 318 -15.10 2.56 -0.30
C GLY A 318 -13.92 1.73 -0.84
N ASP A 319 -14.12 0.42 -0.98
CA ASP A 319 -13.05 -0.49 -1.37
C ASP A 319 -13.33 -1.27 -2.68
N SER A 320 -12.31 -1.99 -3.13
CA SER A 320 -12.36 -2.83 -4.35
C SER A 320 -13.20 -4.11 -4.19
N HIS A 321 -13.69 -4.43 -2.99
CA HIS A 321 -14.60 -5.56 -2.75
C HIS A 321 -16.07 -5.15 -2.67
N GLY A 322 -16.38 -3.88 -2.95
CA GLY A 322 -17.74 -3.37 -2.88
C GLY A 322 -18.20 -3.02 -1.47
N MET A 323 -17.27 -2.99 -0.51
CA MET A 323 -17.54 -2.65 0.88
C MET A 323 -17.42 -1.16 1.13
N ILE A 324 -18.24 -0.64 2.04
CA ILE A 324 -18.09 0.68 2.62
C ILE A 324 -17.81 0.51 4.11
N TYR A 325 -16.86 1.29 4.61
CA TYR A 325 -16.50 1.36 6.02
C TYR A 325 -16.75 2.78 6.53
N LEU A 326 -17.39 2.89 7.69
CA LEU A 326 -17.60 4.14 8.41
C LEU A 326 -16.69 4.18 9.64
N TRP A 327 -15.93 5.26 9.76
CA TRP A 327 -14.94 5.46 10.82
C TRP A 327 -15.31 6.70 11.62
N LYS A 328 -15.07 6.65 12.93
CA LYS A 328 -15.11 7.81 13.81
C LYS A 328 -13.70 8.37 13.96
N VAL A 329 -13.54 9.67 13.75
CA VAL A 329 -12.29 10.38 14.00
C VAL A 329 -12.34 10.93 15.42
N LYS A 330 -11.52 10.39 16.32
CA LYS A 330 -11.45 10.85 17.73
C LYS A 330 -10.65 12.13 17.87
N GLN A 331 -10.79 12.83 19.00
CA GLN A 331 -10.09 14.09 19.27
C GLN A 331 -8.55 13.95 19.29
N ASP A 332 -8.03 12.76 19.60
CA ASP A 332 -6.61 12.43 19.54
C ASP A 332 -6.13 12.05 18.12
N GLY A 333 -6.99 12.18 17.12
CA GLY A 333 -6.72 11.84 15.72
C GLY A 333 -6.74 10.34 15.42
N LYS A 334 -7.25 9.48 16.33
CA LYS A 334 -7.38 8.05 16.05
C LYS A 334 -8.65 7.76 15.26
N LEU A 335 -8.52 6.85 14.30
CA LEU A 335 -9.65 6.29 13.55
C LEU A 335 -10.15 5.03 14.24
N GLU A 336 -11.44 5.00 14.53
CA GLU A 336 -12.13 3.82 15.07
C GLU A 336 -13.20 3.36 14.07
N LEU A 337 -13.15 2.10 13.67
CA LEU A 337 -14.17 1.53 12.79
C LEU A 337 -15.49 1.48 13.54
N SER A 338 -16.47 2.20 13.01
CA SER A 338 -17.82 2.24 13.56
C SER A 338 -18.72 1.19 12.93
N LYS A 339 -18.65 1.05 11.59
CA LYS A 339 -19.47 0.09 10.84
C LYS A 339 -18.87 -0.26 9.50
N SER A 340 -19.14 -1.48 9.01
CA SER A 340 -18.85 -1.92 7.64
C SER A 340 -20.05 -2.62 7.03
N PHE A 341 -20.29 -2.44 5.73
CA PHE A 341 -21.40 -3.08 5.03
C PHE A 341 -21.14 -3.23 3.54
N PRO A 342 -21.70 -4.28 2.89
CA PRO A 342 -21.61 -4.46 1.45
C PRO A 342 -22.51 -3.43 0.75
N ALA A 343 -21.92 -2.60 -0.10
CA ALA A 343 -22.63 -1.55 -0.83
C ALA A 343 -22.89 -1.93 -2.29
N HIS A 344 -21.90 -2.45 -2.98
CA HIS A 344 -21.97 -2.82 -4.38
C HIS A 344 -21.46 -4.24 -4.60
N GLY A 345 -21.83 -4.87 -5.71
CA GLY A 345 -21.35 -6.21 -6.07
C GLY A 345 -19.88 -6.24 -6.52
N SER A 346 -19.26 -5.08 -6.73
CA SER A 346 -17.89 -4.87 -7.17
C SER A 346 -17.38 -3.52 -6.65
N TRP A 347 -16.31 -3.00 -7.18
CA TRP A 347 -15.63 -1.80 -6.76
C TRP A 347 -16.56 -0.63 -6.42
N VAL A 348 -16.34 -0.01 -5.27
CA VAL A 348 -16.88 1.30 -4.91
C VAL A 348 -15.88 2.36 -5.36
N TRP A 349 -16.11 2.97 -6.51
CA TRP A 349 -15.19 3.95 -7.07
C TRP A 349 -15.19 5.27 -6.34
N SER A 350 -16.34 5.67 -5.82
CA SER A 350 -16.49 6.95 -5.14
C SER A 350 -17.51 6.88 -4.02
N VAL A 351 -17.18 7.50 -2.91
CA VAL A 351 -18.10 7.75 -1.79
C VAL A 351 -18.10 9.24 -1.46
N ALA A 352 -19.24 9.76 -1.05
CA ALA A 352 -19.40 11.14 -0.56
C ALA A 352 -20.32 11.17 0.66
N LEU A 353 -19.87 11.81 1.73
CA LEU A 353 -20.72 12.17 2.87
C LEU A 353 -21.28 13.58 2.64
N ASN A 354 -22.52 13.80 3.02
CA ASN A 354 -23.06 15.15 3.05
C ASN A 354 -22.47 15.96 4.21
N SER A 355 -22.65 17.27 4.18
CA SER A 355 -22.11 18.20 5.19
C SER A 355 -22.50 17.83 6.63
N GLU A 356 -23.68 17.26 6.83
CA GLU A 356 -24.19 16.90 8.16
C GLU A 356 -23.79 15.49 8.62
N GLY A 357 -23.17 14.67 7.74
CA GLY A 357 -22.79 13.27 8.04
C GLY A 357 -23.98 12.32 8.18
N GLN A 358 -25.20 12.76 7.78
CA GLN A 358 -26.42 11.96 7.89
C GLN A 358 -26.71 11.15 6.62
N LEU A 359 -26.16 11.56 5.48
CA LEU A 359 -26.31 10.90 4.20
C LEU A 359 -24.93 10.53 3.63
N LEU A 360 -24.87 9.34 3.05
CA LEU A 360 -23.73 8.84 2.31
C LEU A 360 -24.18 8.46 0.92
N ALA A 361 -23.48 8.92 -0.10
CA ALA A 361 -23.67 8.46 -1.48
C ALA A 361 -22.53 7.54 -1.89
N SER A 362 -22.81 6.54 -2.72
CA SER A 362 -21.80 5.66 -3.29
C SER A 362 -22.06 5.39 -4.77
N GLY A 363 -21.00 5.42 -5.56
CA GLY A 363 -20.99 5.07 -6.97
C GLY A 363 -20.09 3.85 -7.23
N GLY A 364 -20.65 2.85 -7.91
CA GLY A 364 -19.98 1.57 -8.10
C GLY A 364 -19.59 1.27 -9.55
N GLN A 365 -18.78 0.22 -9.72
CA GLN A 365 -18.46 -0.40 -11.02
C GLN A 365 -19.72 -0.95 -11.73
N ASP A 366 -20.77 -1.24 -10.96
CA ASP A 366 -22.06 -1.73 -11.46
C ASP A 366 -22.93 -0.66 -12.13
N GLY A 367 -22.45 0.60 -12.21
CA GLY A 367 -23.18 1.75 -12.75
C GLY A 367 -24.37 2.20 -11.90
N ILE A 368 -24.44 1.76 -10.64
CA ILE A 368 -25.53 2.10 -9.72
C ILE A 368 -25.06 3.17 -8.74
N VAL A 369 -25.93 4.15 -8.48
CA VAL A 369 -25.80 5.13 -7.39
C VAL A 369 -26.67 4.68 -6.24
N LYS A 370 -26.11 4.68 -5.02
CA LYS A 370 -26.87 4.39 -3.81
C LYS A 370 -26.73 5.52 -2.81
N ILE A 371 -27.83 5.88 -2.15
CA ILE A 371 -27.85 6.81 -1.03
C ILE A 371 -28.21 6.04 0.24
N TRP A 372 -27.47 6.29 1.28
CA TRP A 372 -27.55 5.63 2.57
C TRP A 372 -27.86 6.67 3.64
N SER A 373 -28.94 6.46 4.41
CA SER A 373 -29.25 7.30 5.59
C SER A 373 -28.50 6.74 6.80
N ILE A 374 -27.75 7.57 7.48
CA ILE A 374 -26.98 7.25 8.69
C ILE A 374 -27.70 7.89 9.87
N THR A 375 -28.23 7.07 10.79
CA THR A 375 -28.90 7.58 12.02
C THR A 375 -27.91 7.68 13.17
N THR A 376 -28.33 8.33 14.25
CA THR A 376 -27.53 8.52 15.47
C THR A 376 -27.00 7.23 16.09
N ASP A 377 -27.75 6.13 15.96
CA ASP A 377 -27.34 4.78 16.42
C ASP A 377 -26.57 4.01 15.34
N ILE A 378 -26.16 4.71 14.25
CA ILE A 378 -25.46 4.16 13.08
C ILE A 378 -26.24 2.96 12.47
N SER A 379 -27.55 3.01 12.51
CA SER A 379 -28.37 2.18 11.65
C SER A 379 -28.35 2.74 10.23
N ILE A 380 -28.25 1.87 9.21
CA ILE A 380 -28.05 2.26 7.83
C ILE A 380 -29.22 1.74 7.01
N ASN A 381 -29.97 2.65 6.41
CA ASN A 381 -31.03 2.32 5.47
C ASN A 381 -30.57 2.71 4.05
N CYS A 382 -30.70 1.81 3.11
CA CYS A 382 -30.33 2.02 1.71
C CYS A 382 -31.53 2.45 0.88
N HIS A 383 -31.34 3.52 0.14
CA HIS A 383 -32.24 3.91 -0.95
C HIS A 383 -31.42 3.87 -2.25
N SER A 384 -31.62 2.85 -3.10
CA SER A 384 -31.00 2.87 -4.43
C SER A 384 -31.74 3.86 -5.30
N LEU A 385 -31.01 4.78 -5.90
CA LEU A 385 -31.55 5.70 -6.91
C LEU A 385 -31.82 4.93 -8.20
N PRO A 386 -32.84 5.25 -8.90
CA PRO A 386 -34.11 4.54 -9.02
C PRO A 386 -34.40 3.99 -10.42
N HIS A 387 -35.22 4.61 -11.19
CA HIS A 387 -35.89 4.08 -12.38
C HIS A 387 -34.93 3.53 -13.45
N PRO A 388 -35.18 2.33 -14.03
CA PRO A 388 -34.27 1.70 -15.01
C PRO A 388 -33.92 2.57 -16.22
N SER A 389 -34.75 3.57 -16.52
CA SER A 389 -34.56 4.48 -17.67
C SER A 389 -33.62 5.68 -17.39
N GLN A 390 -33.25 5.93 -16.13
CA GLN A 390 -32.44 7.12 -15.74
C GLN A 390 -31.03 6.79 -15.23
N LYS A 391 -30.65 5.52 -15.18
CA LYS A 391 -29.31 5.10 -14.68
C LYS A 391 -28.18 5.44 -15.64
N HIS A 392 -26.96 5.45 -15.15
CA HIS A 392 -25.76 5.40 -15.96
C HIS A 392 -25.58 4.03 -16.63
N TYR A 393 -25.04 4.00 -17.84
CA TYR A 393 -24.83 2.77 -18.61
C TYR A 393 -23.42 2.19 -18.43
N ALA A 394 -22.57 2.88 -17.67
CA ALA A 394 -21.18 2.51 -17.40
C ALA A 394 -20.80 2.81 -15.93
N PRO A 395 -19.61 2.39 -15.45
CA PRO A 395 -19.14 2.65 -14.10
C PRO A 395 -19.22 4.11 -13.69
N ILE A 396 -19.59 4.35 -12.42
CA ILE A 396 -19.66 5.68 -11.83
C ILE A 396 -18.33 5.95 -11.14
N ARG A 397 -17.59 6.92 -11.66
CA ARG A 397 -16.24 7.28 -11.19
C ARG A 397 -16.23 8.32 -10.07
N ALA A 398 -17.24 9.17 -10.04
CA ALA A 398 -17.30 10.24 -9.05
C ALA A 398 -18.74 10.48 -8.58
N VAL A 399 -18.90 10.72 -7.29
CA VAL A 399 -20.14 11.19 -6.67
C VAL A 399 -19.83 12.34 -5.71
N THR A 400 -20.72 13.34 -5.64
CA THR A 400 -20.57 14.46 -4.72
C THR A 400 -21.92 15.07 -4.38
N PHE A 401 -22.11 15.51 -3.12
CA PHE A 401 -23.29 16.27 -2.71
C PHE A 401 -23.07 17.78 -2.90
N SER A 402 -24.17 18.49 -3.17
CA SER A 402 -24.20 19.96 -3.00
C SER A 402 -24.03 20.34 -1.52
N ALA A 403 -23.52 21.54 -1.24
CA ALA A 403 -23.29 22.01 0.13
C ALA A 403 -24.56 22.02 1.01
N ASP A 404 -25.72 22.27 0.38
CA ASP A 404 -27.06 22.23 1.03
C ASP A 404 -27.68 20.84 1.11
N SER A 405 -26.96 19.82 0.60
CA SER A 405 -27.37 18.41 0.56
C SER A 405 -28.64 18.13 -0.26
N LYS A 406 -29.13 19.07 -1.09
CA LYS A 406 -30.33 18.88 -1.91
C LYS A 406 -30.05 18.14 -3.21
N PHE A 407 -28.85 18.30 -3.75
CA PHE A 407 -28.46 17.71 -5.01
C PHE A 407 -27.30 16.73 -4.84
N LEU A 408 -27.27 15.72 -5.69
CA LEU A 408 -26.18 14.78 -5.87
C LEU A 408 -25.72 14.85 -7.33
N ALA A 409 -24.42 15.01 -7.58
CA ALA A 409 -23.86 14.90 -8.92
C ALA A 409 -23.09 13.61 -9.07
N THR A 410 -23.16 12.98 -10.24
CA THR A 410 -22.47 11.73 -10.57
C THR A 410 -21.79 11.84 -11.92
N GLY A 411 -20.51 11.48 -12.00
CA GLY A 411 -19.73 11.42 -13.23
C GLY A 411 -19.43 9.97 -13.61
N SER A 412 -19.59 9.62 -14.89
CA SER A 412 -19.52 8.25 -15.35
C SER A 412 -18.59 8.04 -16.55
N GLU A 413 -18.20 6.79 -16.77
CA GLU A 413 -17.49 6.35 -17.98
C GLU A 413 -18.39 6.41 -19.23
N ASP A 414 -19.72 6.58 -19.08
CA ASP A 414 -20.64 6.82 -20.19
C ASP A 414 -20.52 8.23 -20.79
N LYS A 415 -19.55 9.02 -20.34
CA LYS A 415 -19.24 10.40 -20.76
C LYS A 415 -20.25 11.44 -20.31
N THR A 416 -21.24 11.05 -19.50
CA THR A 416 -22.29 11.93 -18.99
C THR A 416 -22.09 12.23 -17.51
N ILE A 417 -22.64 13.37 -17.10
CA ILE A 417 -22.82 13.73 -15.72
C ILE A 417 -24.32 13.80 -15.45
N LYS A 418 -24.77 13.31 -14.30
CA LYS A 418 -26.17 13.44 -13.90
C LYS A 418 -26.29 14.19 -12.60
N ILE A 419 -27.28 15.09 -12.52
CA ILE A 419 -27.66 15.80 -11.30
C ILE A 419 -28.97 15.22 -10.81
N TRP A 420 -28.99 14.79 -9.56
CA TRP A 420 -30.11 14.10 -8.93
C TRP A 420 -30.66 14.94 -7.78
N SER A 421 -31.99 14.95 -7.62
CA SER A 421 -32.62 15.41 -6.40
C SER A 421 -32.44 14.37 -5.30
N VAL A 422 -31.89 14.75 -4.17
CA VAL A 422 -31.69 13.84 -3.02
C VAL A 422 -33.02 13.48 -2.37
N GLU A 423 -33.98 14.40 -2.36
CA GLU A 423 -35.31 14.23 -1.76
C GLU A 423 -36.19 13.27 -2.58
N THR A 424 -36.27 13.47 -3.90
CA THR A 424 -37.17 12.67 -4.76
C THR A 424 -36.48 11.47 -5.38
N GLY A 425 -35.15 11.49 -5.46
CA GLY A 425 -34.35 10.48 -6.15
C GLY A 425 -34.42 10.57 -7.69
N GLU A 426 -35.01 11.61 -8.25
CA GLU A 426 -35.14 11.81 -9.71
C GLU A 426 -33.90 12.46 -10.30
N CYS A 427 -33.55 12.09 -11.51
CA CYS A 427 -32.53 12.74 -12.30
C CYS A 427 -33.08 14.06 -12.86
N LEU A 428 -32.55 15.17 -12.40
CA LEU A 428 -33.00 16.52 -12.84
C LEU A 428 -32.37 16.90 -14.18
N HIS A 429 -31.07 16.67 -14.32
CA HIS A 429 -30.31 17.00 -15.51
C HIS A 429 -29.38 15.86 -15.92
N THR A 430 -29.26 15.64 -17.22
CA THR A 430 -28.20 14.83 -17.82
C THR A 430 -27.33 15.77 -18.63
N LEU A 431 -26.07 15.98 -18.19
CA LEU A 431 -25.14 16.92 -18.80
C LEU A 431 -24.30 16.18 -19.82
N GLU A 432 -24.46 16.52 -21.09
CA GLU A 432 -23.72 15.95 -22.21
C GLU A 432 -22.75 16.98 -22.80
N GLY A 433 -21.58 16.54 -23.25
CA GLY A 433 -20.59 17.44 -23.86
C GLY A 433 -19.14 17.02 -23.70
N HIS A 434 -18.81 16.18 -22.69
CA HIS A 434 -17.50 15.52 -22.66
C HIS A 434 -17.40 14.46 -23.74
N GLN A 435 -16.24 14.37 -24.39
CA GLN A 435 -15.99 13.40 -25.46
C GLN A 435 -15.47 12.06 -24.97
N GLU A 436 -15.03 12.02 -23.71
CA GLU A 436 -14.51 10.84 -23.04
C GLU A 436 -15.03 10.74 -21.59
N ARG A 437 -14.72 9.65 -20.87
CA ARG A 437 -15.20 9.38 -19.51
C ARG A 437 -14.93 10.54 -18.56
N VAL A 438 -15.85 10.76 -17.64
CA VAL A 438 -15.77 11.76 -16.58
C VAL A 438 -15.14 11.14 -15.35
N GLY A 439 -13.96 11.64 -14.94
CA GLY A 439 -13.18 11.13 -13.82
C GLY A 439 -13.58 11.72 -12.47
N GLY A 440 -13.80 13.02 -12.39
CA GLY A 440 -14.12 13.75 -11.18
C GLY A 440 -15.19 14.81 -11.37
N VAL A 441 -16.05 14.99 -10.37
CA VAL A 441 -17.06 16.06 -10.32
C VAL A 441 -17.08 16.72 -8.94
N THR A 442 -17.34 18.03 -8.90
CA THR A 442 -17.44 18.78 -7.66
C THR A 442 -18.38 19.98 -7.79
N PHE A 443 -19.20 20.24 -6.78
CA PHE A 443 -20.01 21.47 -6.71
C PHE A 443 -19.18 22.65 -6.19
N SER A 444 -19.50 23.85 -6.65
CA SER A 444 -19.02 25.07 -6.00
C SER A 444 -19.65 25.18 -4.59
N PRO A 445 -18.97 25.86 -3.64
CA PRO A 445 -19.47 26.02 -2.27
C PRO A 445 -20.87 26.66 -2.16
N ASN A 446 -21.23 27.53 -3.11
CA ASN A 446 -22.56 28.13 -3.20
C ASN A 446 -23.60 27.24 -3.89
N GLY A 447 -23.22 26.07 -4.41
CA GLY A 447 -24.11 25.11 -5.08
C GLY A 447 -24.58 25.51 -6.47
N GLN A 448 -24.16 26.64 -7.03
CA GLN A 448 -24.66 27.14 -8.32
C GLN A 448 -23.90 26.56 -9.52
N LEU A 449 -22.64 26.21 -9.33
CA LEU A 449 -21.77 25.66 -10.38
C LEU A 449 -21.38 24.22 -10.08
N LEU A 450 -21.19 23.45 -11.13
CA LEU A 450 -20.57 22.13 -11.09
C LEU A 450 -19.33 22.13 -11.98
N ALA A 451 -18.21 21.65 -11.50
CA ALA A 451 -17.02 21.43 -12.29
C ALA A 451 -16.82 19.93 -12.55
N SER A 452 -16.38 19.57 -13.75
CA SER A 452 -16.10 18.19 -14.13
C SER A 452 -14.78 18.06 -14.86
N GLY A 453 -13.96 17.05 -14.50
CA GLY A 453 -12.73 16.69 -15.19
C GLY A 453 -12.91 15.41 -15.99
N SER A 454 -12.32 15.34 -17.17
CA SER A 454 -12.52 14.22 -18.10
C SER A 454 -11.22 13.71 -18.73
N ALA A 455 -11.28 12.50 -19.22
CA ALA A 455 -10.24 11.89 -20.05
C ALA A 455 -10.08 12.59 -21.41
N ASP A 456 -11.00 13.45 -21.81
CA ASP A 456 -10.85 14.33 -22.98
C ASP A 456 -9.89 15.50 -22.76
N LYS A 457 -9.20 15.54 -21.60
CA LYS A 457 -8.19 16.53 -21.17
C LYS A 457 -8.78 17.91 -20.87
N THR A 458 -10.09 18.02 -20.79
CA THR A 458 -10.80 19.27 -20.50
C THR A 458 -11.46 19.24 -19.13
N ILE A 459 -11.68 20.44 -18.61
CA ILE A 459 -12.56 20.67 -17.46
C ILE A 459 -13.74 21.47 -17.98
N LYS A 460 -14.94 21.10 -17.60
CA LYS A 460 -16.16 21.85 -17.94
C LYS A 460 -16.82 22.41 -16.69
N ILE A 461 -17.30 23.63 -16.78
CA ILE A 461 -18.08 24.31 -15.76
C ILE A 461 -19.53 24.36 -16.22
N TRP A 462 -20.42 23.89 -15.38
CA TRP A 462 -21.85 23.75 -15.68
C TRP A 462 -22.69 24.58 -14.73
N SER A 463 -23.80 25.12 -15.20
CA SER A 463 -24.85 25.68 -14.36
C SER A 463 -25.67 24.54 -13.75
N VAL A 464 -25.85 24.52 -12.45
CA VAL A 464 -26.65 23.50 -11.76
C VAL A 464 -28.15 23.69 -12.05
N ASP A 465 -28.61 24.92 -12.16
CA ASP A 465 -30.02 25.26 -12.38
C ASP A 465 -30.46 24.93 -13.80
N THR A 466 -29.62 25.24 -14.82
CA THR A 466 -30.01 25.09 -16.23
C THR A 466 -29.50 23.81 -16.87
N GLY A 467 -28.46 23.19 -16.29
CA GLY A 467 -27.76 22.05 -16.88
C GLY A 467 -26.87 22.42 -18.09
N GLU A 468 -26.68 23.70 -18.38
CA GLU A 468 -25.87 24.13 -19.51
C GLU A 468 -24.38 24.20 -19.19
N CYS A 469 -23.55 23.89 -20.21
CA CYS A 469 -22.10 24.07 -20.12
C CYS A 469 -21.76 25.56 -20.29
N LEU A 470 -21.31 26.19 -19.22
CA LEU A 470 -20.95 27.61 -19.24
C LEU A 470 -19.56 27.83 -19.84
N HIS A 471 -18.58 27.00 -19.47
CA HIS A 471 -17.21 27.14 -19.93
C HIS A 471 -16.50 25.78 -20.07
N THR A 472 -15.52 25.75 -21.01
CA THR A 472 -14.61 24.63 -21.18
C THR A 472 -13.18 25.12 -20.98
N LEU A 473 -12.51 24.65 -19.93
CA LEU A 473 -11.12 24.98 -19.59
C LEU A 473 -10.19 23.96 -20.25
N THR A 474 -9.26 24.46 -21.03
CA THR A 474 -8.28 23.67 -21.76
C THR A 474 -6.86 24.00 -21.30
N GLY A 475 -5.92 23.04 -21.38
CA GLY A 475 -4.54 23.29 -21.02
C GLY A 475 -3.82 22.07 -20.43
N HIS A 476 -4.54 21.09 -19.90
CA HIS A 476 -3.95 19.80 -19.56
C HIS A 476 -3.59 19.01 -20.82
N GLN A 477 -2.48 18.25 -20.75
CA GLN A 477 -1.97 17.46 -21.88
C GLN A 477 -2.40 15.99 -21.80
N ASP A 478 -2.99 15.58 -20.67
CA ASP A 478 -3.49 14.23 -20.42
C ASP A 478 -4.75 14.28 -19.55
N TRP A 479 -5.35 13.13 -19.24
CA TRP A 479 -6.61 12.98 -18.53
C TRP A 479 -6.69 13.79 -17.25
N VAL A 480 -7.81 14.47 -17.01
CA VAL A 480 -8.11 15.13 -15.75
C VAL A 480 -8.90 14.17 -14.86
N TRP A 481 -8.25 13.66 -13.81
CA TRP A 481 -8.84 12.64 -12.95
C TRP A 481 -9.72 13.22 -11.85
N GLN A 482 -9.33 14.34 -11.26
CA GLN A 482 -10.03 14.96 -10.13
C GLN A 482 -10.00 16.48 -10.25
N VAL A 483 -11.08 17.10 -9.79
CA VAL A 483 -11.22 18.56 -9.66
C VAL A 483 -11.73 18.89 -8.25
N ALA A 484 -11.31 20.02 -7.69
CA ALA A 484 -11.72 20.48 -6.38
C ALA A 484 -11.83 22.01 -6.35
N PHE A 485 -12.93 22.56 -5.82
CA PHE A 485 -13.06 23.99 -5.54
C PHE A 485 -12.36 24.37 -4.23
N SER A 486 -11.85 25.59 -4.17
CA SER A 486 -11.46 26.23 -2.92
C SER A 486 -12.70 26.52 -2.07
N SER A 487 -12.55 26.67 -0.75
CA SER A 487 -13.64 26.91 0.17
C SER A 487 -14.39 28.22 -0.07
N ASP A 488 -13.74 29.22 -0.69
CA ASP A 488 -14.34 30.49 -1.13
C ASP A 488 -14.97 30.42 -2.52
N GLY A 489 -14.78 29.31 -3.25
CA GLY A 489 -15.29 29.11 -4.61
C GLY A 489 -14.58 29.90 -5.70
N GLN A 490 -13.50 30.64 -5.38
CA GLN A 490 -12.82 31.47 -6.35
C GLN A 490 -11.74 30.74 -7.16
N LEU A 491 -11.24 29.61 -6.62
CA LEU A 491 -10.22 28.79 -7.25
C LEU A 491 -10.74 27.38 -7.51
N LEU A 492 -10.22 26.76 -8.56
CA LEU A 492 -10.39 25.35 -8.86
C LEU A 492 -9.01 24.72 -9.04
N ALA A 493 -8.76 23.60 -8.39
CA ALA A 493 -7.57 22.77 -8.62
C ALA A 493 -7.94 21.56 -9.45
N SER A 494 -7.07 21.15 -10.37
CA SER A 494 -7.25 19.96 -11.20
C SER A 494 -6.00 19.10 -11.22
N GLY A 495 -6.13 17.81 -10.94
CA GLY A 495 -5.07 16.82 -11.01
C GLY A 495 -5.16 16.00 -12.29
N SER A 496 -4.03 15.82 -12.98
CA SER A 496 -4.00 15.21 -14.30
C SER A 496 -2.96 14.12 -14.46
N GLY A 497 -3.16 13.28 -15.48
CA GLY A 497 -2.19 12.34 -15.99
C GLY A 497 -0.93 12.98 -16.55
N ASP A 498 -0.97 14.27 -16.89
CA ASP A 498 0.21 15.05 -17.31
C ASP A 498 1.18 15.37 -16.15
N LYS A 499 0.92 14.84 -14.95
CA LYS A 499 1.72 14.95 -13.71
C LYS A 499 1.71 16.35 -13.09
N THR A 500 0.80 17.20 -13.54
CA THR A 500 0.66 18.57 -13.04
C THR A 500 -0.66 18.77 -12.31
N ILE A 501 -0.65 19.70 -11.35
CA ILE A 501 -1.86 20.29 -10.81
C ILE A 501 -1.97 21.68 -11.40
N LYS A 502 -3.11 22.00 -12.03
CA LYS A 502 -3.39 23.36 -12.49
C LYS A 502 -4.37 24.03 -11.56
N ILE A 503 -4.14 25.30 -11.31
CA ILE A 503 -5.00 26.18 -10.52
C ILE A 503 -5.65 27.17 -11.47
N TRP A 504 -6.98 27.19 -11.42
CA TRP A 504 -7.81 28.01 -12.28
C TRP A 504 -8.54 29.07 -11.46
N SER A 505 -8.62 30.28 -11.96
CA SER A 505 -9.52 31.32 -11.46
C SER A 505 -10.94 31.02 -11.93
N ILE A 506 -11.93 31.09 -11.02
CA ILE A 506 -13.34 30.88 -11.28
C ILE A 506 -14.12 32.17 -10.90
N ILE A 507 -13.63 33.31 -11.30
CA ILE A 507 -14.29 34.61 -11.07
C ILE A 507 -15.12 34.93 -12.32
N GLU A 508 -16.35 35.44 -12.11
CA GLU A 508 -17.26 35.79 -13.20
C GLU A 508 -16.57 36.65 -14.27
N GLY A 509 -16.50 36.10 -15.49
CA GLY A 509 -15.90 36.74 -16.67
C GLY A 509 -14.43 36.38 -16.97
N GLU A 510 -13.69 35.74 -16.04
CA GLU A 510 -12.29 35.35 -16.23
C GLU A 510 -12.03 33.92 -15.76
N TYR A 511 -12.20 32.95 -16.66
CA TYR A 511 -11.89 31.54 -16.41
C TYR A 511 -10.54 31.19 -17.04
N GLN A 512 -9.45 31.28 -16.26
CA GLN A 512 -8.11 31.08 -16.79
C GLN A 512 -7.21 30.30 -15.85
N ASN A 513 -6.23 29.59 -16.42
CA ASN A 513 -5.17 28.97 -15.65
C ASN A 513 -4.26 30.05 -15.06
N ILE A 514 -4.20 30.15 -13.73
CA ILE A 514 -3.35 31.12 -13.05
C ILE A 514 -2.01 30.51 -12.61
N ASP A 515 -1.91 29.19 -12.45
CA ASP A 515 -0.66 28.53 -12.09
C ASP A 515 -0.65 27.04 -12.40
N THR A 516 0.57 26.46 -12.47
CA THR A 516 0.79 25.02 -12.70
C THR A 516 1.83 24.49 -11.71
N LEU A 517 1.40 23.66 -10.77
CA LEU A 517 2.26 23.02 -9.79
C LEU A 517 2.89 21.77 -10.41
N THR A 518 4.20 21.70 -10.35
CA THR A 518 4.99 20.58 -10.87
C THR A 518 5.80 19.89 -9.78
N GLY A 519 6.09 18.61 -9.95
CA GLY A 519 6.89 17.88 -8.99
C GLY A 519 6.52 16.39 -8.86
N HIS A 520 5.27 16.00 -9.12
CA HIS A 520 4.92 14.59 -9.22
C HIS A 520 5.59 13.94 -10.43
N GLU A 521 5.99 12.68 -10.26
CA GLU A 521 6.69 11.91 -11.29
C GLU A 521 5.75 11.03 -12.13
N SER A 522 4.47 10.89 -11.71
CA SER A 522 3.43 10.12 -12.41
C SER A 522 2.05 10.75 -12.25
N TRP A 523 1.00 10.06 -12.71
CA TRP A 523 -0.38 10.53 -12.74
C TRP A 523 -0.86 10.99 -11.37
N ILE A 524 -1.62 12.09 -11.34
CA ILE A 524 -2.25 12.62 -10.14
C ILE A 524 -3.72 12.16 -10.14
N TRP A 525 -4.04 11.25 -9.21
CA TRP A 525 -5.37 10.65 -9.11
C TRP A 525 -6.34 11.48 -8.29
N SER A 526 -5.83 12.20 -7.29
CA SER A 526 -6.68 12.93 -6.34
C SER A 526 -6.05 14.26 -5.96
N VAL A 527 -6.89 15.30 -5.89
CA VAL A 527 -6.54 16.63 -5.37
C VAL A 527 -7.65 17.11 -4.44
N ALA A 528 -7.27 17.80 -3.37
CA ALA A 528 -8.20 18.42 -2.43
C ALA A 528 -7.65 19.74 -1.91
N PHE A 529 -8.53 20.73 -1.67
CA PHE A 529 -8.20 21.91 -0.88
C PHE A 529 -8.43 21.66 0.61
N SER A 530 -7.61 22.26 1.46
CA SER A 530 -7.89 22.32 2.87
C SER A 530 -9.10 23.24 3.16
N PRO A 531 -9.94 22.93 4.16
CA PRO A 531 -11.10 23.77 4.52
C PRO A 531 -10.75 25.23 4.83
N ASP A 532 -9.57 25.51 5.36
CA ASP A 532 -9.06 26.87 5.63
C ASP A 532 -8.52 27.58 4.36
N GLY A 533 -8.50 26.87 3.20
CA GLY A 533 -8.02 27.40 1.92
C GLY A 533 -6.52 27.64 1.83
N GLN A 534 -5.71 27.22 2.82
CA GLN A 534 -4.26 27.49 2.81
C GLN A 534 -3.45 26.46 2.04
N TYR A 535 -3.96 25.23 1.91
CA TYR A 535 -3.21 24.09 1.37
C TYR A 535 -3.98 23.38 0.25
N ILE A 536 -3.21 22.75 -0.64
CA ILE A 536 -3.68 21.71 -1.57
C ILE A 536 -2.93 20.44 -1.21
N ALA A 537 -3.65 19.31 -1.14
CA ALA A 537 -3.05 17.99 -1.06
C ALA A 537 -3.25 17.26 -2.38
N SER A 538 -2.24 16.49 -2.82
CA SER A 538 -2.31 15.68 -4.04
C SER A 538 -1.76 14.29 -3.83
N GLY A 539 -2.45 13.29 -4.39
CA GLY A 539 -2.04 11.89 -4.38
C GLY A 539 -1.78 11.37 -5.78
N SER A 540 -0.70 10.64 -5.93
CA SER A 540 -0.19 10.25 -7.24
C SER A 540 0.10 8.76 -7.34
N GLU A 541 0.17 8.31 -8.60
CA GLU A 541 0.72 7.02 -9.02
C GLU A 541 2.21 6.87 -8.69
N ASP A 542 2.93 7.95 -8.35
CA ASP A 542 4.32 7.94 -7.91
C ASP A 542 4.48 7.52 -6.42
N PHE A 543 3.39 7.05 -5.80
CA PHE A 543 3.31 6.61 -4.41
C PHE A 543 3.61 7.69 -3.38
N THR A 544 3.46 8.95 -3.78
CA THR A 544 3.63 10.09 -2.87
C THR A 544 2.34 10.86 -2.68
N LEU A 545 2.16 11.35 -1.45
CA LEU A 545 1.24 12.43 -1.14
C LEU A 545 2.04 13.71 -1.00
N ARG A 546 1.63 14.78 -1.66
CA ARG A 546 2.27 16.08 -1.56
C ARG A 546 1.33 17.12 -1.01
N LEU A 547 1.88 17.99 -0.16
CA LEU A 547 1.21 19.14 0.41
C LEU A 547 1.80 20.41 -0.20
N TRP A 548 0.94 21.28 -0.73
CA TRP A 548 1.29 22.50 -1.43
C TRP A 548 0.70 23.71 -0.72
N SER A 549 1.41 24.82 -0.70
CA SER A 549 0.89 26.10 -0.24
C SER A 549 0.08 26.78 -1.34
N VAL A 550 -1.16 27.16 -1.04
CA VAL A 550 -1.98 27.94 -1.99
C VAL A 550 -1.40 29.32 -2.22
N LYS A 551 -0.73 29.92 -1.23
CA LYS A 551 -0.16 31.26 -1.31
C LYS A 551 1.17 31.31 -2.07
N THR A 552 2.13 30.41 -1.73
CA THR A 552 3.47 30.44 -2.33
C THR A 552 3.60 29.58 -3.59
N ARG A 553 2.62 28.68 -3.84
CA ARG A 553 2.62 27.73 -4.96
C ARG A 553 3.74 26.69 -4.89
N GLU A 554 4.36 26.52 -3.73
CA GLU A 554 5.48 25.60 -3.50
C GLU A 554 5.02 24.32 -2.82
N CYS A 555 5.75 23.25 -3.09
CA CYS A 555 5.58 21.98 -2.37
C CYS A 555 6.21 22.09 -0.98
N LEU A 556 5.36 22.13 0.07
CA LEU A 556 5.80 22.24 1.44
C LEU A 556 6.35 20.91 1.97
N GLN A 557 5.71 19.78 1.57
CA GLN A 557 6.06 18.46 2.08
C GLN A 557 5.72 17.36 1.07
N CYS A 558 6.58 16.35 1.01
CA CYS A 558 6.36 15.11 0.27
C CYS A 558 6.33 13.94 1.26
N PHE A 559 5.16 13.34 1.43
CA PHE A 559 4.96 12.17 2.27
C PHE A 559 5.16 10.90 1.45
N ARG A 560 6.00 10.00 1.96
CA ARG A 560 6.36 8.72 1.31
C ARG A 560 5.98 7.54 2.21
N GLY A 561 6.05 6.33 1.69
CA GLY A 561 5.81 5.11 2.47
C GLY A 561 4.59 4.32 2.03
N TYR A 562 3.95 4.69 0.92
CA TYR A 562 2.88 3.91 0.32
C TYR A 562 3.44 2.78 -0.55
N GLY A 563 2.74 1.65 -0.54
CA GLY A 563 3.08 0.48 -1.33
C GLY A 563 2.46 0.47 -2.72
N ASN A 564 1.55 1.39 -2.98
CA ASN A 564 0.87 1.53 -4.26
C ASN A 564 0.38 2.98 -4.42
N ARG A 565 -0.26 3.29 -5.57
CA ARG A 565 -0.82 4.60 -5.87
C ARG A 565 -1.85 5.05 -4.84
N LEU A 566 -1.91 6.34 -4.63
CA LEU A 566 -2.95 6.97 -3.84
C LEU A 566 -4.18 7.23 -4.71
N SER A 567 -5.29 6.64 -4.31
CA SER A 567 -6.55 6.73 -5.05
C SER A 567 -7.41 7.92 -4.65
N SER A 568 -7.36 8.30 -3.36
CA SER A 568 -8.22 9.35 -2.83
C SER A 568 -7.60 10.03 -1.61
N ILE A 569 -7.80 11.34 -1.49
CA ILE A 569 -7.31 12.17 -0.40
C ILE A 569 -8.42 13.11 0.06
N THR A 570 -8.46 13.35 1.36
CA THR A 570 -9.30 14.38 1.97
C THR A 570 -8.59 15.01 3.17
N PHE A 571 -8.97 16.23 3.53
CA PHE A 571 -8.55 16.87 4.77
C PHE A 571 -9.56 16.63 5.89
N SER A 572 -9.09 16.67 7.14
CA SER A 572 -9.96 16.86 8.29
C SER A 572 -10.55 18.27 8.27
N THR A 573 -11.71 18.43 8.91
CA THR A 573 -12.42 19.71 8.89
C THR A 573 -11.68 20.83 9.62
N ASP A 574 -10.81 20.49 10.56
CA ASP A 574 -9.93 21.42 11.28
C ASP A 574 -8.64 21.77 10.52
N SER A 575 -8.46 21.22 9.31
CA SER A 575 -7.24 21.38 8.50
C SER A 575 -5.94 20.95 9.20
N GLN A 576 -6.01 20.09 10.25
CA GLN A 576 -4.82 19.62 10.97
C GLN A 576 -4.27 18.31 10.41
N TYR A 577 -5.11 17.53 9.73
CA TYR A 577 -4.78 16.20 9.26
C TYR A 577 -5.12 16.01 7.78
N ILE A 578 -4.38 15.11 7.14
CA ILE A 578 -4.69 14.59 5.81
C ILE A 578 -4.99 13.10 5.93
N LEU A 579 -6.11 12.69 5.37
CA LEU A 579 -6.50 11.29 5.27
C LEU A 579 -6.30 10.84 3.82
N SER A 580 -5.68 9.69 3.65
CA SER A 580 -5.37 9.15 2.34
C SER A 580 -5.74 7.68 2.24
N GLY A 581 -6.42 7.31 1.18
CA GLY A 581 -6.71 5.94 0.78
C GLY A 581 -5.79 5.50 -0.36
N SER A 582 -5.29 4.28 -0.29
CA SER A 582 -4.37 3.72 -1.27
C SER A 582 -4.81 2.35 -1.78
N ILE A 583 -4.39 2.04 -2.99
CA ILE A 583 -4.54 0.70 -3.58
C ILE A 583 -3.71 -0.34 -2.79
N ASP A 584 -2.72 0.08 -2.00
CA ASP A 584 -2.02 -0.79 -1.03
C ASP A 584 -2.92 -1.26 0.13
N ARG A 585 -4.22 -0.94 0.07
CA ARG A 585 -5.26 -1.31 1.05
C ARG A 585 -5.11 -0.63 2.40
N SER A 586 -4.33 0.41 2.45
CA SER A 586 -4.17 1.20 3.67
C SER A 586 -4.96 2.50 3.62
N ILE A 587 -5.46 2.89 4.79
CA ILE A 587 -5.90 4.24 5.10
C ILE A 587 -4.84 4.83 6.01
N ARG A 588 -4.34 6.02 5.69
CA ARG A 588 -3.35 6.69 6.53
C ARG A 588 -3.80 8.06 6.95
N LEU A 589 -3.53 8.36 8.22
CA LEU A 589 -3.74 9.66 8.83
C LEU A 589 -2.39 10.36 9.02
N TRP A 590 -2.24 11.53 8.41
CA TRP A 590 -1.02 12.33 8.46
C TRP A 590 -1.25 13.64 9.20
N SER A 591 -0.36 14.01 10.09
CA SER A 591 -0.36 15.33 10.73
C SER A 591 0.35 16.35 9.84
N ILE A 592 -0.33 17.46 9.53
CA ILE A 592 0.25 18.57 8.78
C ILE A 592 1.33 19.27 9.60
N LYS A 593 1.09 19.49 10.89
CA LYS A 593 2.03 20.16 11.78
C LYS A 593 3.34 19.41 12.01
N ASN A 594 3.27 18.08 12.16
CA ASN A 594 4.42 17.27 12.54
C ASN A 594 5.02 16.49 11.37
N HIS A 595 4.40 16.52 10.20
CA HIS A 595 4.80 15.80 8.99
C HIS A 595 4.96 14.27 9.20
N LYS A 596 4.18 13.66 10.10
CA LYS A 596 4.27 12.23 10.47
C LYS A 596 2.96 11.51 10.21
N CYS A 597 3.07 10.23 9.82
CA CYS A 597 1.93 9.32 9.82
C CYS A 597 1.58 8.96 11.26
N LEU A 598 0.40 9.33 11.70
CA LEU A 598 -0.08 9.06 13.06
C LEU A 598 -0.67 7.66 13.16
N GLN A 599 -1.39 7.22 12.14
CA GLN A 599 -2.04 5.92 12.11
C GLN A 599 -2.05 5.36 10.69
N GLN A 600 -1.86 4.04 10.57
CA GLN A 600 -2.04 3.27 9.34
C GLN A 600 -2.98 2.10 9.63
N ILE A 601 -4.02 1.98 8.81
CA ILE A 601 -4.96 0.87 8.82
C ILE A 601 -4.75 0.06 7.55
N ASN A 602 -4.50 -1.24 7.66
CA ASN A 602 -4.14 -2.11 6.54
C ASN A 602 -5.22 -3.14 6.24
N GLY A 603 -5.43 -3.40 4.95
CA GLY A 603 -6.22 -4.52 4.41
C GLY A 603 -5.33 -5.52 3.66
N HIS A 604 -5.89 -6.53 2.96
CA HIS A 604 -5.09 -7.67 2.47
C HIS A 604 -5.24 -8.08 1.02
N THR A 605 -4.16 -8.75 0.51
CA THR A 605 -3.86 -9.48 -0.74
C THR A 605 -4.27 -8.79 -2.04
N ASP A 606 -3.37 -8.76 -3.03
CA ASP A 606 -3.49 -7.94 -4.24
C ASP A 606 -3.86 -8.77 -5.48
N TRP A 607 -4.15 -8.10 -6.60
CA TRP A 607 -4.58 -8.68 -7.86
C TRP A 607 -3.58 -9.67 -8.42
N ILE A 608 -4.06 -10.67 -9.15
CA ILE A 608 -3.21 -11.50 -9.97
C ILE A 608 -3.11 -10.83 -11.34
N CYS A 609 -1.92 -10.30 -11.63
CA CYS A 609 -1.68 -9.48 -12.81
C CYS A 609 -1.35 -10.31 -14.06
N SER A 610 -0.70 -11.46 -13.86
CA SER A 610 -0.22 -12.30 -14.97
C SER A 610 -0.17 -13.76 -14.56
N VAL A 611 -0.43 -14.64 -15.52
CA VAL A 611 -0.35 -16.09 -15.37
C VAL A 611 0.31 -16.70 -16.61
N ALA A 612 1.15 -17.71 -16.39
CA ALA A 612 1.81 -18.46 -17.46
C ALA A 612 1.96 -19.94 -17.08
N PHE A 613 1.85 -20.86 -18.06
CA PHE A 613 2.20 -22.27 -17.86
C PHE A 613 3.69 -22.51 -18.05
N SER A 614 4.23 -23.47 -17.29
CA SER A 614 5.53 -24.07 -17.64
C SER A 614 5.43 -24.80 -18.97
N PRO A 615 6.54 -24.96 -19.72
CA PRO A 615 6.53 -25.61 -21.04
C PRO A 615 6.02 -27.04 -21.02
N ASP A 616 6.17 -27.77 -19.90
CA ASP A 616 5.64 -29.11 -19.68
C ASP A 616 4.17 -29.18 -19.31
N GLY A 617 3.53 -28.00 -19.08
CA GLY A 617 2.13 -27.86 -18.69
C GLY A 617 1.78 -28.32 -17.28
N LYS A 618 2.76 -28.77 -16.46
CA LYS A 618 2.52 -29.30 -15.11
C LYS A 618 2.49 -28.25 -14.04
N THR A 619 3.13 -27.13 -14.27
CA THR A 619 3.21 -26.01 -13.32
C THR A 619 2.58 -24.77 -13.91
N LEU A 620 1.80 -24.08 -13.12
CA LEU A 620 1.29 -22.75 -13.41
C LEU A 620 2.04 -21.73 -12.56
N ILE A 621 2.44 -20.62 -13.18
CA ILE A 621 3.17 -19.53 -12.53
C ILE A 621 2.26 -18.31 -12.54
N SER A 622 2.12 -17.65 -11.39
CA SER A 622 1.36 -16.41 -11.27
C SER A 622 2.19 -15.31 -10.63
N GLY A 623 2.05 -14.08 -11.14
CA GLY A 623 2.57 -12.86 -10.54
C GLY A 623 1.45 -12.03 -9.96
N SER A 624 1.62 -11.53 -8.75
CA SER A 624 0.61 -10.78 -8.02
C SER A 624 1.16 -9.43 -7.53
N GLY A 625 0.25 -8.47 -7.39
CA GLY A 625 0.53 -7.19 -6.74
C GLY A 625 0.95 -7.33 -5.27
N ASP A 626 0.72 -8.49 -4.64
CA ASP A 626 1.23 -8.82 -3.30
C ASP A 626 2.75 -9.10 -3.25
N GLN A 627 3.47 -8.80 -4.34
CA GLN A 627 4.93 -8.94 -4.49
C GLN A 627 5.42 -10.40 -4.47
N THR A 628 4.53 -11.35 -4.70
CA THR A 628 4.90 -12.75 -4.79
C THR A 628 4.72 -13.30 -6.20
N ILE A 629 5.66 -14.17 -6.60
CA ILE A 629 5.47 -15.09 -7.70
C ILE A 629 5.17 -16.45 -7.10
N ARG A 630 4.09 -17.10 -7.54
CA ARG A 630 3.70 -18.41 -7.03
C ARG A 630 3.72 -19.45 -8.13
N LEU A 631 4.27 -20.60 -7.78
CA LEU A 631 4.26 -21.79 -8.61
C LEU A 631 3.17 -22.72 -8.07
N TRP A 632 2.27 -23.16 -8.94
CA TRP A 632 1.13 -24.00 -8.60
C TRP A 632 1.21 -25.32 -9.34
N SER A 633 0.84 -26.41 -8.69
CA SER A 633 0.65 -27.69 -9.39
C SER A 633 -0.59 -27.61 -10.27
N GLY A 634 -0.43 -27.90 -11.57
CA GLY A 634 -1.54 -27.92 -12.51
C GLY A 634 -2.55 -29.04 -12.24
N GLU A 635 -2.14 -30.13 -11.59
CA GLU A 635 -3.00 -31.25 -11.25
C GLU A 635 -3.75 -31.03 -9.93
N SER A 636 -3.02 -30.66 -8.87
CA SER A 636 -3.60 -30.57 -7.52
C SER A 636 -4.08 -29.18 -7.13
N GLY A 637 -3.72 -28.15 -7.90
CA GLY A 637 -4.03 -26.76 -7.59
C GLY A 637 -3.31 -26.19 -6.36
N LYS A 638 -2.38 -26.94 -5.76
CA LYS A 638 -1.65 -26.52 -4.59
C LYS A 638 -0.44 -25.68 -4.95
N VAL A 639 -0.11 -24.71 -4.09
CA VAL A 639 1.13 -23.93 -4.20
C VAL A 639 2.32 -24.85 -3.96
N ILE A 640 3.22 -24.91 -4.94
CA ILE A 640 4.47 -25.67 -4.86
C ILE A 640 5.57 -24.81 -4.24
N LYS A 641 5.66 -23.54 -4.67
CA LYS A 641 6.73 -22.61 -4.27
C LYS A 641 6.25 -21.17 -4.29
N ILE A 642 6.78 -20.35 -3.39
CA ILE A 642 6.55 -18.91 -3.36
C ILE A 642 7.92 -18.23 -3.47
N LEU A 643 8.10 -17.39 -4.48
CA LEU A 643 9.24 -16.50 -4.63
C LEU A 643 8.81 -15.10 -4.21
N GLN A 644 9.50 -14.52 -3.24
CA GLN A 644 9.16 -13.21 -2.68
C GLN A 644 10.32 -12.23 -2.84
N GLU A 645 9.98 -11.00 -3.20
CA GLU A 645 10.91 -9.89 -3.19
C GLU A 645 11.13 -9.39 -1.75
N LYS A 646 12.38 -9.32 -1.31
CA LYS A 646 12.74 -8.83 0.03
C LYS A 646 12.90 -7.31 0.09
N ASP A 647 13.06 -6.67 -1.06
CA ASP A 647 13.20 -5.22 -1.15
C ASP A 647 11.82 -4.57 -1.17
N TYR A 648 11.62 -3.60 -0.29
CA TYR A 648 10.35 -2.88 -0.13
C TYR A 648 9.86 -2.28 -1.45
N TRP A 649 8.56 -2.49 -1.79
CA TRP A 649 7.79 -1.70 -2.76
C TRP A 649 7.88 -2.10 -4.24
N VAL A 650 7.61 -3.36 -4.57
CA VAL A 650 7.66 -3.82 -5.96
C VAL A 650 6.37 -4.52 -6.37
N LEU A 651 5.49 -3.82 -7.10
CA LEU A 651 4.36 -4.45 -7.80
C LEU A 651 4.85 -5.23 -9.02
N LEU A 652 4.49 -6.50 -9.10
CA LEU A 652 4.73 -7.34 -10.27
C LEU A 652 3.62 -7.12 -11.31
N HIS A 653 3.97 -6.76 -12.55
CA HIS A 653 3.01 -6.59 -13.64
C HIS A 653 2.87 -7.80 -14.52
N GLN A 654 4.00 -8.40 -14.89
CA GLN A 654 4.02 -9.57 -15.76
C GLN A 654 5.07 -10.58 -15.29
N VAL A 655 4.76 -11.83 -15.48
CA VAL A 655 5.70 -12.94 -15.35
C VAL A 655 5.80 -13.67 -16.69
N ALA A 656 6.99 -14.10 -17.04
CA ALA A 656 7.27 -14.92 -18.20
C ALA A 656 8.15 -16.10 -17.80
N VAL A 657 7.91 -17.27 -18.41
CA VAL A 657 8.70 -18.48 -18.18
C VAL A 657 9.55 -18.76 -19.42
N SER A 658 10.81 -19.07 -19.21
CA SER A 658 11.70 -19.42 -20.32
C SER A 658 11.25 -20.74 -21.00
N PRO A 659 11.33 -20.88 -22.33
CA PRO A 659 10.94 -22.09 -23.04
C PRO A 659 11.65 -23.35 -22.55
N ASN A 660 12.84 -23.25 -21.95
CA ASN A 660 13.53 -24.40 -21.34
C ASN A 660 13.02 -24.73 -19.91
N GLY A 661 12.08 -23.97 -19.37
CA GLY A 661 11.49 -24.19 -18.05
C GLY A 661 12.40 -23.94 -16.85
N GLN A 662 13.55 -23.27 -17.02
CA GLN A 662 14.53 -23.09 -15.95
C GLN A 662 14.47 -21.73 -15.29
N LEU A 663 14.02 -20.71 -16.01
CA LEU A 663 14.04 -19.31 -15.57
C LEU A 663 12.63 -18.71 -15.58
N ILE A 664 12.39 -17.85 -14.60
CA ILE A 664 11.22 -16.96 -14.55
C ILE A 664 11.73 -15.53 -14.63
N ALA A 665 11.19 -14.74 -15.54
CA ALA A 665 11.42 -13.30 -15.57
C ALA A 665 10.18 -12.58 -15.02
N SER A 666 10.40 -11.50 -14.29
CA SER A 666 9.33 -10.64 -13.75
C SER A 666 9.65 -9.18 -13.98
N THR A 667 8.60 -8.39 -14.28
CA THR A 667 8.71 -6.95 -14.36
C THR A 667 8.38 -6.31 -13.02
N SER A 668 9.04 -5.20 -12.74
CA SER A 668 8.91 -4.49 -11.49
C SER A 668 8.60 -3.00 -11.69
N HIS A 669 7.94 -2.40 -10.69
CA HIS A 669 7.68 -0.96 -10.66
C HIS A 669 8.95 -0.09 -10.49
N ASP A 670 10.05 -0.69 -10.07
CA ASP A 670 11.34 -0.03 -9.89
C ASP A 670 12.13 0.15 -11.20
N ASN A 671 11.47 -0.06 -12.35
CA ASN A 671 12.03 -0.01 -13.70
C ASN A 671 13.03 -1.13 -13.99
N THR A 672 13.15 -2.15 -13.13
CA THR A 672 14.06 -3.28 -13.30
C THR A 672 13.32 -4.51 -13.83
N ILE A 673 14.09 -5.41 -14.43
CA ILE A 673 13.67 -6.77 -14.77
C ILE A 673 14.40 -7.71 -13.83
N LYS A 674 13.68 -8.64 -13.22
CA LYS A 674 14.24 -9.64 -12.32
C LYS A 674 14.13 -11.03 -12.94
N LEU A 675 15.21 -11.76 -12.88
CA LEU A 675 15.31 -13.12 -13.39
C LEU A 675 15.55 -14.07 -12.23
N TRP A 676 14.78 -15.14 -12.15
CA TRP A 676 14.82 -16.14 -11.09
C TRP A 676 15.15 -17.50 -11.68
N ASP A 677 16.18 -18.18 -11.16
CA ASP A 677 16.42 -19.58 -11.45
C ASP A 677 15.55 -20.44 -10.53
N ILE A 678 14.70 -21.27 -11.12
CA ILE A 678 13.71 -22.09 -10.39
C ILE A 678 14.39 -23.15 -9.52
N ARG A 679 15.61 -23.61 -9.90
CA ARG A 679 16.34 -24.70 -9.26
C ARG A 679 17.27 -24.22 -8.15
N THR A 680 17.99 -23.12 -8.39
CA THR A 680 19.03 -22.63 -7.45
C THR A 680 18.52 -21.55 -6.53
N ASP A 681 17.33 -20.99 -6.78
CA ASP A 681 16.77 -19.80 -6.11
C ASP A 681 17.62 -18.52 -6.28
N GLU A 682 18.60 -18.57 -7.16
CA GLU A 682 19.41 -17.40 -7.49
C GLU A 682 18.58 -16.36 -8.24
N LYS A 683 18.79 -15.11 -7.86
CA LYS A 683 18.13 -13.95 -8.44
C LYS A 683 19.15 -13.07 -9.14
N TYR A 684 18.83 -12.71 -10.37
CA TYR A 684 19.60 -11.75 -11.16
C TYR A 684 18.73 -10.52 -11.43
N THR A 685 19.26 -9.32 -11.22
CA THR A 685 18.58 -8.07 -11.53
C THR A 685 19.26 -7.43 -12.72
N PHE A 686 18.51 -7.15 -13.78
CA PHE A 686 19.03 -6.42 -14.93
C PHE A 686 19.16 -4.95 -14.55
N SER A 687 20.29 -4.36 -14.89
CA SER A 687 20.61 -2.98 -14.55
C SER A 687 19.54 -2.03 -15.11
N PRO A 688 19.15 -0.96 -14.38
CA PRO A 688 18.06 -0.09 -14.75
C PRO A 688 18.44 0.74 -15.97
N GLU A 689 18.33 0.15 -17.17
CA GLU A 689 18.49 0.87 -18.41
C GLU A 689 17.18 1.46 -18.94
N HIS A 690 16.02 0.97 -18.46
CA HIS A 690 14.74 1.63 -18.66
C HIS A 690 14.57 2.81 -17.69
N GLN A 691 14.10 3.95 -18.21
CA GLN A 691 13.92 5.14 -17.38
C GLN A 691 12.55 5.21 -16.71
N LYS A 692 11.61 4.33 -17.11
CA LYS A 692 10.28 4.20 -16.55
C LYS A 692 9.90 2.73 -16.43
N ARG A 693 8.74 2.49 -15.82
CA ARG A 693 8.15 1.18 -15.61
C ARG A 693 8.24 0.26 -16.82
N VAL A 694 8.66 -0.99 -16.59
CA VAL A 694 8.60 -2.07 -17.58
C VAL A 694 7.23 -2.72 -17.51
N TRP A 695 6.47 -2.66 -18.60
CA TRP A 695 5.11 -3.17 -18.68
C TRP A 695 5.03 -4.63 -19.10
N SER A 696 5.90 -5.03 -20.03
CA SER A 696 5.83 -6.35 -20.65
C SER A 696 7.21 -6.91 -20.94
N ILE A 697 7.33 -8.23 -20.81
CA ILE A 697 8.54 -9.01 -21.09
C ILE A 697 8.18 -10.31 -21.82
N ALA A 698 9.09 -10.76 -22.67
CA ALA A 698 8.99 -12.08 -23.31
C ALA A 698 10.38 -12.70 -23.52
N PHE A 699 10.49 -14.02 -23.34
CA PHE A 699 11.70 -14.77 -23.72
C PHE A 699 11.72 -15.13 -25.20
N SER A 700 12.91 -15.17 -25.79
CA SER A 700 13.12 -15.76 -27.11
C SER A 700 12.90 -17.28 -27.05
N PRO A 701 12.47 -17.91 -28.15
CA PRO A 701 12.22 -19.35 -28.19
C PRO A 701 13.42 -20.22 -27.78
N ASN A 702 14.65 -19.75 -27.99
CA ASN A 702 15.88 -20.42 -27.57
C ASN A 702 16.30 -20.13 -26.12
N SER A 703 15.53 -19.36 -25.38
CA SER A 703 15.78 -18.95 -23.98
C SER A 703 17.08 -18.13 -23.76
N GLN A 704 17.71 -17.62 -24.82
CA GLN A 704 18.98 -16.87 -24.72
C GLN A 704 18.79 -15.35 -24.69
N MET A 705 17.61 -14.87 -25.07
CA MET A 705 17.29 -13.44 -25.10
C MET A 705 15.97 -13.16 -24.39
N LEU A 706 15.82 -11.94 -23.93
CA LEU A 706 14.59 -11.37 -23.37
C LEU A 706 14.31 -10.05 -24.08
N VAL A 707 13.06 -9.75 -24.36
CA VAL A 707 12.62 -8.43 -24.84
C VAL A 707 11.75 -7.77 -23.78
N SER A 708 11.86 -6.46 -23.64
CA SER A 708 11.06 -5.67 -22.71
C SER A 708 10.47 -4.44 -23.39
N GLY A 709 9.23 -4.09 -22.99
CA GLY A 709 8.56 -2.86 -23.38
C GLY A 709 8.27 -1.98 -22.17
N SER A 710 8.51 -0.68 -22.31
CA SER A 710 8.49 0.24 -21.17
C SER A 710 7.63 1.49 -21.40
N GLY A 711 7.24 2.12 -20.27
CA GLY A 711 6.64 3.45 -20.24
C GLY A 711 7.60 4.58 -20.65
N ASP A 712 8.87 4.30 -20.91
CA ASP A 712 9.80 5.23 -21.55
C ASP A 712 9.68 5.23 -23.09
N ASN A 713 8.69 4.53 -23.65
CA ASN A 713 8.36 4.38 -25.05
C ASN A 713 9.39 3.52 -25.83
N SER A 714 10.37 2.95 -25.13
CA SER A 714 11.41 2.12 -25.75
C SER A 714 11.10 0.61 -25.61
N VAL A 715 11.66 -0.15 -26.55
CA VAL A 715 11.74 -1.61 -26.52
C VAL A 715 13.21 -1.99 -26.42
N LYS A 716 13.57 -2.86 -25.50
CA LYS A 716 14.95 -3.29 -25.31
C LYS A 716 15.08 -4.79 -25.41
N LEU A 717 16.16 -5.23 -26.06
CA LEU A 717 16.55 -6.62 -26.22
C LEU A 717 17.75 -6.93 -25.30
N TRP A 718 17.66 -7.99 -24.52
CA TRP A 718 18.62 -8.34 -23.48
C TRP A 718 19.20 -9.72 -23.68
N SER A 719 20.46 -9.91 -23.31
CA SER A 719 21.11 -11.21 -23.21
C SER A 719 20.76 -11.92 -21.91
N VAL A 720 20.36 -13.20 -21.95
CA VAL A 720 20.05 -14.04 -20.79
C VAL A 720 21.16 -15.07 -20.61
N PRO A 721 21.63 -15.35 -19.38
CA PRO A 721 21.25 -14.74 -18.09
C PRO A 721 22.03 -13.46 -17.72
N ARG A 722 22.94 -13.02 -18.55
CA ARG A 722 23.90 -11.95 -18.21
C ARG A 722 23.28 -10.56 -18.04
N GLY A 723 22.09 -10.29 -18.59
CA GLY A 723 21.36 -9.03 -18.43
C GLY A 723 21.94 -7.83 -19.16
N PHE A 724 22.77 -8.02 -20.18
CA PHE A 724 23.26 -6.92 -21.01
C PHE A 724 22.23 -6.53 -22.06
N CYS A 725 21.98 -5.23 -22.22
CA CYS A 725 21.17 -4.71 -23.31
C CYS A 725 21.92 -4.87 -24.65
N LEU A 726 21.31 -5.62 -25.55
CA LEU A 726 21.86 -5.88 -26.87
C LEU A 726 21.43 -4.84 -27.89
N LYS A 727 20.18 -4.38 -27.81
CA LYS A 727 19.57 -3.45 -28.78
C LYS A 727 18.43 -2.66 -28.15
N THR A 728 18.27 -1.40 -28.55
CA THR A 728 17.15 -0.53 -28.17
C THR A 728 16.42 -0.04 -29.41
N PHE A 729 15.07 -0.04 -29.38
CA PHE A 729 14.19 0.43 -30.44
C PHE A 729 13.33 1.57 -29.88
N GLU A 730 13.30 2.74 -30.55
CA GLU A 730 12.71 4.00 -30.05
C GLU A 730 11.84 4.67 -31.11
N GLU A 731 10.80 3.97 -31.61
CA GLU A 731 9.86 4.57 -32.59
C GLU A 731 8.44 4.74 -32.06
N HIS A 732 8.08 4.09 -30.95
CA HIS A 732 6.77 4.29 -30.36
C HIS A 732 6.66 5.68 -29.74
N GLN A 733 5.48 6.31 -29.91
CA GLN A 733 5.23 7.67 -29.44
C GLN A 733 4.60 7.69 -28.03
N ALA A 734 4.24 6.54 -27.47
CA ALA A 734 3.69 6.35 -26.15
C ALA A 734 4.12 5.01 -25.56
N TRP A 735 3.66 4.67 -24.36
CA TRP A 735 4.04 3.47 -23.62
C TRP A 735 3.93 2.20 -24.43
N VAL A 736 4.94 1.36 -24.35
CA VAL A 736 4.93 0.01 -24.91
C VAL A 736 4.37 -0.94 -23.87
N LEU A 737 3.14 -1.39 -24.11
CA LEU A 737 2.37 -2.16 -23.13
C LEU A 737 2.50 -3.67 -23.32
N SER A 738 2.88 -4.13 -24.51
CA SER A 738 3.03 -5.55 -24.83
C SER A 738 4.18 -5.79 -25.78
N VAL A 739 4.94 -6.86 -25.54
CA VAL A 739 6.02 -7.33 -26.40
C VAL A 739 5.97 -8.86 -26.54
N THR A 740 6.33 -9.39 -27.72
CA THR A 740 6.38 -10.83 -27.97
C THR A 740 7.38 -11.15 -29.07
N PHE A 741 7.99 -12.36 -29.01
CA PHE A 741 8.80 -12.90 -30.10
C PHE A 741 7.97 -13.73 -31.08
N SER A 742 8.38 -13.78 -32.36
CA SER A 742 7.89 -14.78 -33.30
C SER A 742 8.35 -16.19 -32.90
N PRO A 743 7.60 -17.23 -33.25
CA PRO A 743 7.95 -18.61 -32.88
C PRO A 743 9.33 -19.07 -33.39
N ASP A 744 9.82 -18.52 -34.49
CA ASP A 744 11.16 -18.76 -35.03
C ASP A 744 12.26 -17.91 -34.37
N GLY A 745 11.86 -16.94 -33.57
CA GLY A 745 12.77 -16.03 -32.87
C GLY A 745 13.39 -14.93 -33.72
N SER A 746 12.96 -14.75 -34.97
CA SER A 746 13.53 -13.76 -35.89
C SER A 746 12.93 -12.36 -35.77
N LEU A 747 11.69 -12.27 -35.30
CA LEU A 747 10.91 -11.03 -35.19
C LEU A 747 10.45 -10.73 -33.77
N ILE A 748 10.26 -9.44 -33.50
CA ILE A 748 9.59 -8.95 -32.28
C ILE A 748 8.35 -8.17 -32.73
N ALA A 749 7.21 -8.38 -32.08
CA ALA A 749 6.02 -7.55 -32.22
C ALA A 749 5.75 -6.78 -30.93
N THR A 750 5.35 -5.53 -31.03
CA THR A 750 5.11 -4.64 -29.91
C THR A 750 3.78 -3.93 -30.05
N GLY A 751 3.01 -3.84 -28.98
CA GLY A 751 1.75 -3.10 -28.90
C GLY A 751 1.91 -1.91 -27.96
N SER A 752 1.35 -0.75 -28.35
CA SER A 752 1.55 0.49 -27.63
C SER A 752 0.26 1.27 -27.36
N GLU A 753 0.33 2.16 -26.38
CA GLU A 753 -0.66 3.19 -26.09
C GLU A 753 -0.83 4.16 -27.28
N ASP A 754 0.14 4.25 -28.20
CA ASP A 754 0.04 5.04 -29.45
C ASP A 754 -0.94 4.41 -30.47
N ARG A 755 -1.64 3.32 -30.11
CA ARG A 755 -2.65 2.59 -30.91
C ARG A 755 -2.07 1.86 -32.11
N THR A 756 -0.76 1.64 -32.12
CA THR A 756 -0.08 0.91 -33.19
C THR A 756 0.58 -0.35 -32.71
N ILE A 757 0.66 -1.35 -33.61
CA ILE A 757 1.54 -2.49 -33.45
C ILE A 757 2.74 -2.27 -34.37
N LYS A 758 3.95 -2.52 -33.88
CA LYS A 758 5.15 -2.46 -34.69
C LYS A 758 5.85 -3.82 -34.71
N LEU A 759 6.44 -4.15 -35.87
CA LEU A 759 7.18 -5.38 -36.11
C LEU A 759 8.65 -5.04 -36.32
N TRP A 760 9.55 -5.75 -35.66
CA TRP A 760 10.98 -5.45 -35.66
C TRP A 760 11.77 -6.71 -36.04
N SER A 761 12.90 -6.54 -36.76
CA SER A 761 13.87 -7.60 -37.02
C SER A 761 14.96 -7.64 -35.96
N ILE A 762 15.36 -8.81 -35.54
CA ILE A 762 16.47 -9.03 -34.62
C ILE A 762 17.81 -9.06 -35.35
N GLU A 763 17.84 -9.66 -36.55
CA GLU A 763 19.05 -9.90 -37.30
C GLU A 763 19.60 -8.66 -38.01
N ASP A 764 18.74 -7.73 -38.42
CA ASP A 764 19.15 -6.51 -39.09
C ASP A 764 19.71 -5.49 -38.08
N ASN A 765 20.83 -4.84 -38.44
CA ASN A 765 21.38 -3.71 -37.64
C ASN A 765 20.48 -2.49 -37.64
N MET A 766 19.32 -2.53 -38.27
CA MET A 766 18.35 -1.45 -38.32
C MET A 766 17.51 -1.37 -37.03
N THR A 767 17.40 -0.19 -36.49
CA THR A 767 16.53 0.10 -35.31
C THR A 767 15.14 0.53 -35.72
N GLN A 768 14.83 0.58 -37.02
CA GLN A 768 13.52 0.94 -37.55
C GLN A 768 12.59 -0.25 -37.63
N SER A 769 11.29 -0.02 -37.46
CA SER A 769 10.28 -1.07 -37.59
C SER A 769 10.12 -1.50 -39.03
N LEU A 770 10.12 -2.84 -39.25
CA LEU A 770 9.80 -3.43 -40.54
C LEU A 770 8.40 -3.05 -41.00
N ARG A 771 7.47 -2.97 -40.06
CA ARG A 771 6.05 -2.69 -40.35
C ARG A 771 5.34 -2.08 -39.16
N THR A 772 4.36 -1.19 -39.46
CA THR A 772 3.43 -0.63 -38.48
C THR A 772 2.01 -0.98 -38.86
N PHE A 773 1.27 -1.65 -37.95
CA PHE A 773 -0.14 -1.98 -38.14
C PHE A 773 -1.00 -0.91 -37.46
N LYS A 774 -1.99 -0.41 -38.18
CA LYS A 774 -2.90 0.65 -37.73
C LYS A 774 -4.35 0.18 -37.92
N GLY A 775 -5.22 0.46 -36.95
CA GLY A 775 -6.64 0.11 -37.04
C GLY A 775 -7.36 -0.05 -35.71
N HIS A 776 -6.61 -0.15 -34.59
CA HIS A 776 -7.21 0.03 -33.26
C HIS A 776 -7.48 1.51 -32.99
N GLN A 777 -8.58 1.78 -32.29
CA GLN A 777 -8.98 3.13 -31.87
C GLN A 777 -8.56 3.44 -30.43
N GLY A 778 -8.18 2.43 -29.64
CA GLY A 778 -7.70 2.51 -28.26
C GLY A 778 -6.28 1.95 -28.08
N ARG A 779 -5.78 1.98 -26.84
CA ARG A 779 -4.48 1.41 -26.47
C ARG A 779 -4.44 -0.08 -26.75
N ILE A 780 -3.29 -0.61 -27.08
CA ILE A 780 -3.09 -2.03 -27.35
C ILE A 780 -2.45 -2.66 -26.11
N TRP A 781 -3.22 -3.49 -25.39
CA TRP A 781 -2.79 -4.09 -24.14
C TRP A 781 -2.03 -5.38 -24.31
N SER A 782 -2.36 -6.17 -25.32
CA SER A 782 -1.69 -7.45 -25.58
C SER A 782 -1.53 -7.70 -27.06
N VAL A 783 -0.37 -8.23 -27.44
CA VAL A 783 -0.04 -8.67 -28.81
C VAL A 783 0.61 -10.04 -28.73
N VAL A 784 0.16 -10.99 -29.54
CA VAL A 784 0.70 -12.35 -29.59
C VAL A 784 0.79 -12.85 -31.02
N PHE A 785 1.84 -13.65 -31.35
CA PHE A 785 1.93 -14.36 -32.61
C PHE A 785 1.11 -15.66 -32.57
N SER A 786 0.59 -16.07 -33.72
CA SER A 786 0.08 -17.43 -33.90
C SER A 786 1.25 -18.42 -33.85
N PRO A 787 1.01 -19.69 -33.48
CA PRO A 787 2.05 -20.71 -33.41
C PRO A 787 2.84 -20.94 -34.70
N ASP A 788 2.21 -20.66 -35.86
CA ASP A 788 2.85 -20.73 -37.19
C ASP A 788 3.64 -19.47 -37.58
N GLY A 789 3.56 -18.41 -36.73
CA GLY A 789 4.22 -17.12 -36.95
C GLY A 789 3.63 -16.27 -38.07
N GLN A 790 2.53 -16.71 -38.70
CA GLN A 790 1.98 -16.02 -39.89
C GLN A 790 0.97 -14.95 -39.53
N ARG A 791 0.37 -15.00 -38.33
CA ARG A 791 -0.66 -14.09 -37.87
C ARG A 791 -0.24 -13.43 -36.56
N LEU A 792 -0.78 -12.21 -36.28
CA LEU A 792 -0.70 -11.53 -35.01
C LEU A 792 -2.12 -11.32 -34.49
N ALA A 793 -2.36 -11.53 -33.20
CA ALA A 793 -3.58 -11.09 -32.54
C ALA A 793 -3.26 -9.94 -31.58
N SER A 794 -4.18 -9.00 -31.46
CA SER A 794 -4.08 -7.83 -30.57
C SER A 794 -5.39 -7.54 -29.87
N SER A 795 -5.30 -7.15 -28.60
CA SER A 795 -6.43 -6.71 -27.78
C SER A 795 -6.29 -5.24 -27.38
N SER A 796 -7.42 -4.55 -27.21
CA SER A 796 -7.41 -3.10 -27.06
C SER A 796 -8.52 -2.56 -26.12
N ASP A 797 -8.34 -1.31 -25.66
CA ASP A 797 -9.34 -0.48 -25.00
C ASP A 797 -10.59 -0.26 -25.87
N ASP A 798 -10.47 -0.37 -27.18
CA ASP A 798 -11.58 -0.19 -28.10
C ASP A 798 -12.59 -1.36 -28.09
N GLN A 799 -12.46 -2.28 -27.10
CA GLN A 799 -13.33 -3.42 -26.85
C GLN A 799 -13.25 -4.52 -27.93
N THR A 800 -12.28 -4.40 -28.85
CA THR A 800 -12.09 -5.36 -29.95
C THR A 800 -10.83 -6.17 -29.77
N VAL A 801 -10.85 -7.36 -30.36
CA VAL A 801 -9.67 -8.17 -30.65
C VAL A 801 -9.49 -8.22 -32.16
N LYS A 802 -8.26 -8.00 -32.65
CA LYS A 802 -7.98 -7.98 -34.08
C LYS A 802 -6.92 -9.01 -34.44
N VAL A 803 -7.07 -9.67 -35.60
CA VAL A 803 -6.08 -10.59 -36.15
C VAL A 803 -5.54 -10.04 -37.45
N TRP A 804 -4.22 -10.03 -37.57
CA TRP A 804 -3.45 -9.43 -38.65
C TRP A 804 -2.58 -10.45 -39.37
N GLN A 805 -2.40 -10.30 -40.67
CA GLN A 805 -1.40 -11.04 -41.44
C GLN A 805 -0.01 -10.40 -41.22
N VAL A 806 0.96 -11.20 -40.83
CA VAL A 806 2.34 -10.70 -40.53
C VAL A 806 3.01 -10.24 -41.84
N LYS A 807 2.82 -11.00 -42.94
CA LYS A 807 3.52 -10.76 -44.19
C LYS A 807 3.20 -9.43 -44.87
N ASP A 808 1.96 -8.97 -44.87
CA ASP A 808 1.51 -7.77 -45.57
C ASP A 808 0.87 -6.73 -44.68
N GLY A 809 0.59 -7.02 -43.41
CA GLY A 809 0.01 -6.11 -42.45
C GLY A 809 -1.51 -5.96 -42.55
N ARG A 810 -2.16 -6.80 -43.35
CA ARG A 810 -3.59 -6.75 -43.60
C ARG A 810 -4.36 -7.23 -42.36
N LEU A 811 -5.45 -6.55 -42.01
CA LEU A 811 -6.42 -7.01 -41.02
C LEU A 811 -7.17 -8.20 -41.60
N ILE A 812 -7.14 -9.35 -40.92
CA ILE A 812 -7.86 -10.57 -41.30
C ILE A 812 -9.25 -10.56 -40.68
N ASN A 813 -9.34 -10.45 -39.34
CA ASN A 813 -10.57 -10.46 -38.59
C ASN A 813 -10.57 -9.40 -37.48
N SER A 814 -11.80 -8.90 -37.16
CA SER A 814 -12.07 -8.03 -35.99
C SER A 814 -13.21 -8.66 -35.19
N PHE A 815 -12.91 -9.05 -33.96
CA PHE A 815 -13.85 -9.71 -33.08
C PHE A 815 -14.47 -8.67 -32.14
N GLU A 816 -15.77 -8.55 -32.18
CA GLU A 816 -16.57 -7.62 -31.39
C GLU A 816 -17.45 -8.39 -30.40
N GLY A 817 -17.66 -7.84 -29.20
CA GLY A 817 -18.56 -8.48 -28.24
C GLY A 817 -18.20 -8.26 -26.79
N HIS A 818 -16.93 -7.96 -26.43
CA HIS A 818 -16.59 -7.46 -25.10
C HIS A 818 -17.28 -6.12 -24.85
N LYS A 819 -17.73 -5.92 -23.61
CA LYS A 819 -18.44 -4.69 -23.21
C LYS A 819 -17.54 -3.65 -22.56
N SER A 820 -16.28 -3.95 -22.39
CA SER A 820 -15.25 -3.10 -21.81
C SER A 820 -13.89 -3.48 -22.37
N TRP A 821 -12.82 -2.93 -21.87
CA TRP A 821 -11.45 -3.14 -22.30
C TRP A 821 -11.08 -4.62 -22.38
N VAL A 822 -10.30 -4.99 -23.37
CA VAL A 822 -9.74 -6.34 -23.50
C VAL A 822 -8.27 -6.32 -23.10
N TRP A 823 -7.99 -6.93 -21.96
CA TRP A 823 -6.66 -6.87 -21.35
C TRP A 823 -5.64 -7.83 -21.94
N SER A 824 -6.10 -9.02 -22.32
CA SER A 824 -5.21 -10.11 -22.70
C SER A 824 -5.79 -10.92 -23.83
N VAL A 825 -4.92 -11.43 -24.69
CA VAL A 825 -5.26 -12.34 -25.80
C VAL A 825 -4.23 -13.45 -25.89
N ALA A 826 -4.67 -14.68 -26.24
CA ALA A 826 -3.79 -15.84 -26.43
C ALA A 826 -4.32 -16.74 -27.54
N PHE A 827 -3.42 -17.29 -28.39
CA PHE A 827 -3.75 -18.35 -29.36
C PHE A 827 -3.71 -19.74 -28.70
N SER A 828 -4.57 -20.62 -29.13
CA SER A 828 -4.44 -22.06 -28.85
C SER A 828 -3.17 -22.62 -29.53
N PRO A 829 -2.55 -23.68 -28.98
CA PRO A 829 -1.34 -24.28 -29.56
C PRO A 829 -1.46 -24.75 -31.02
N ASP A 830 -2.68 -25.07 -31.48
CA ASP A 830 -2.98 -25.43 -32.86
C ASP A 830 -3.31 -24.21 -33.75
N GLY A 831 -3.36 -23.01 -33.18
CA GLY A 831 -3.65 -21.76 -33.86
C GLY A 831 -5.08 -21.56 -34.34
N LYS A 832 -6.03 -22.47 -33.99
CA LYS A 832 -7.42 -22.42 -34.44
C LYS A 832 -8.32 -21.56 -33.57
N LEU A 833 -8.04 -21.54 -32.28
CA LEU A 833 -8.81 -20.76 -31.32
C LEU A 833 -8.01 -19.57 -30.77
N LEU A 834 -8.73 -18.53 -30.41
CA LEU A 834 -8.20 -17.35 -29.76
C LEU A 834 -8.99 -17.06 -28.48
N ALA A 835 -8.32 -16.97 -27.34
CA ALA A 835 -8.94 -16.57 -26.07
C ALA A 835 -8.70 -15.10 -25.80
N SER A 836 -9.71 -14.39 -25.29
CA SER A 836 -9.62 -13.00 -24.84
C SER A 836 -10.20 -12.83 -23.45
N GLY A 837 -9.51 -12.10 -22.58
CA GLY A 837 -9.95 -11.75 -21.24
C GLY A 837 -10.25 -10.26 -21.16
N GLY A 838 -11.46 -9.92 -20.65
CA GLY A 838 -11.95 -8.55 -20.62
C GLY A 838 -12.21 -7.99 -19.23
N ASP A 839 -12.30 -6.68 -19.18
CA ASP A 839 -12.70 -5.91 -18.00
C ASP A 839 -14.18 -6.15 -17.63
N ASP A 840 -14.97 -6.69 -18.58
CA ASP A 840 -16.35 -7.12 -18.39
C ASP A 840 -16.47 -8.45 -17.60
N ALA A 841 -15.41 -8.89 -16.96
CA ALA A 841 -15.29 -10.15 -16.19
C ALA A 841 -15.57 -11.40 -17.01
N THR A 842 -15.54 -11.33 -18.36
CA THR A 842 -15.76 -12.48 -19.23
C THR A 842 -14.50 -12.90 -19.96
N ILE A 843 -14.45 -14.19 -20.30
CA ILE A 843 -13.47 -14.75 -21.23
C ILE A 843 -14.25 -15.20 -22.46
N ARG A 844 -13.74 -14.86 -23.63
CA ARG A 844 -14.33 -15.26 -24.91
C ARG A 844 -13.32 -16.10 -25.68
N ILE A 845 -13.81 -17.20 -26.20
CA ILE A 845 -13.08 -18.08 -27.10
C ILE A 845 -13.64 -17.89 -28.51
N TRP A 846 -12.79 -17.57 -29.45
CA TRP A 846 -13.14 -17.24 -30.82
C TRP A 846 -12.54 -18.27 -31.77
N ASP A 847 -13.25 -18.62 -32.80
CA ASP A 847 -12.68 -19.36 -33.94
C ASP A 847 -11.96 -18.36 -34.85
N VAL A 848 -10.70 -18.62 -35.12
CA VAL A 848 -9.82 -17.69 -35.84
C VAL A 848 -10.15 -17.62 -37.33
N GLU A 849 -10.66 -18.72 -37.93
CA GLU A 849 -10.97 -18.78 -39.36
C GLU A 849 -12.36 -18.19 -39.66
N THR A 850 -13.36 -18.59 -38.90
CA THR A 850 -14.74 -18.11 -39.13
C THR A 850 -14.98 -16.73 -38.55
N GLY A 851 -14.25 -16.31 -37.56
CA GLY A 851 -14.48 -15.05 -36.82
C GLY A 851 -15.62 -15.11 -35.80
N GLU A 852 -16.20 -16.27 -35.59
CA GLU A 852 -17.36 -16.46 -34.72
C GLU A 852 -16.97 -16.74 -33.27
N LEU A 853 -17.86 -16.38 -32.32
CA LEU A 853 -17.70 -16.70 -30.90
C LEU A 853 -17.95 -18.21 -30.72
N HIS A 854 -16.89 -18.96 -30.41
CA HIS A 854 -16.96 -20.38 -30.12
C HIS A 854 -17.51 -20.66 -28.72
N GLN A 855 -17.07 -19.91 -27.68
CA GLN A 855 -17.48 -20.14 -26.30
C GLN A 855 -17.39 -18.87 -25.47
N LEU A 856 -18.26 -18.72 -24.44
CA LEU A 856 -18.27 -17.63 -23.50
C LEU A 856 -18.21 -18.16 -22.07
N LEU A 857 -17.16 -17.82 -21.32
CA LEU A 857 -16.91 -18.28 -19.96
C LEU A 857 -17.16 -17.14 -18.97
N ARG A 858 -18.00 -17.41 -17.94
CA ARG A 858 -18.51 -16.40 -17.01
C ARG A 858 -18.49 -16.90 -15.56
N GLU A 859 -17.36 -16.85 -14.87
CA GLU A 859 -17.31 -17.12 -13.44
C GLU A 859 -16.35 -16.20 -12.67
N HIS A 860 -15.54 -15.41 -13.40
CA HIS A 860 -14.83 -14.32 -12.76
C HIS A 860 -15.83 -13.25 -12.32
N THR A 861 -15.60 -12.70 -11.12
CA THR A 861 -16.45 -11.67 -10.53
C THR A 861 -15.92 -10.26 -10.77
N LYS A 862 -14.69 -10.13 -11.29
CA LYS A 862 -14.01 -8.89 -11.66
C LYS A 862 -13.22 -9.08 -12.97
N SER A 863 -12.55 -8.01 -13.42
CA SER A 863 -11.75 -7.98 -14.65
C SER A 863 -10.82 -9.18 -14.80
N VAL A 864 -10.77 -9.76 -15.99
CA VAL A 864 -9.83 -10.83 -16.34
C VAL A 864 -8.58 -10.19 -16.95
N ARG A 865 -7.48 -10.24 -16.21
CA ARG A 865 -6.22 -9.56 -16.55
C ARG A 865 -5.31 -10.35 -17.48
N SER A 866 -5.34 -11.67 -17.39
CA SER A 866 -4.46 -12.53 -18.18
C SER A 866 -5.15 -13.85 -18.52
N VAL A 867 -4.95 -14.32 -19.74
CA VAL A 867 -5.39 -15.63 -20.20
C VAL A 867 -4.22 -16.37 -20.90
N CYS A 868 -4.12 -17.68 -20.71
CA CYS A 868 -3.16 -18.50 -21.43
C CYS A 868 -3.66 -19.93 -21.61
N PHE A 869 -3.40 -20.50 -22.76
CA PHE A 869 -3.67 -21.92 -23.03
C PHE A 869 -2.58 -22.81 -22.45
N SER A 870 -2.97 -23.98 -21.97
CA SER A 870 -2.00 -25.05 -21.67
C SER A 870 -1.33 -25.53 -22.95
N PRO A 871 -0.07 -26.04 -22.88
CA PRO A 871 0.65 -26.50 -24.06
C PRO A 871 -0.05 -27.60 -24.85
N ASN A 872 -0.92 -28.40 -24.21
CA ASN A 872 -1.73 -29.46 -24.86
C ASN A 872 -3.05 -28.95 -25.44
N GLY A 873 -3.37 -27.66 -25.26
CA GLY A 873 -4.58 -27.02 -25.77
C GLY A 873 -5.91 -27.43 -25.11
N ASN A 874 -5.90 -28.29 -24.08
CA ASN A 874 -7.13 -28.79 -23.46
C ASN A 874 -7.64 -27.91 -22.34
N THR A 875 -6.77 -27.11 -21.72
CA THR A 875 -7.07 -26.27 -20.58
C THR A 875 -6.71 -24.81 -20.88
N LEU A 876 -7.56 -23.89 -20.45
CA LEU A 876 -7.26 -22.45 -20.40
C LEU A 876 -7.08 -22.05 -18.95
N ALA A 877 -6.05 -21.29 -18.65
CA ALA A 877 -5.91 -20.59 -17.37
C ALA A 877 -6.25 -19.12 -17.54
N SER A 878 -6.97 -18.56 -16.57
CA SER A 878 -7.31 -17.15 -16.51
C SER A 878 -7.02 -16.59 -15.14
N ALA A 879 -6.50 -15.37 -15.07
CA ALA A 879 -6.22 -14.66 -13.84
C ALA A 879 -7.04 -13.37 -13.75
N GLY A 880 -7.69 -13.14 -12.61
CA GLY A 880 -8.60 -12.04 -12.40
C GLY A 880 -8.25 -11.13 -11.24
N GLU A 881 -8.83 -9.93 -11.25
CA GLU A 881 -8.80 -8.99 -10.12
C GLU A 881 -9.63 -9.49 -8.92
N ASP A 882 -10.40 -10.58 -9.09
CA ASP A 882 -11.09 -11.29 -8.02
C ASP A 882 -10.16 -12.18 -7.19
N GLU A 883 -8.82 -12.01 -7.36
CA GLU A 883 -7.78 -12.74 -6.63
C GLU A 883 -7.77 -14.25 -6.92
N THR A 884 -8.43 -14.67 -8.00
CA THR A 884 -8.51 -16.07 -8.40
C THR A 884 -7.81 -16.32 -9.73
N ILE A 885 -7.26 -17.53 -9.85
CA ILE A 885 -6.90 -18.14 -11.13
C ILE A 885 -7.91 -19.26 -11.36
N LYS A 886 -8.51 -19.29 -12.56
CA LYS A 886 -9.46 -20.33 -12.96
C LYS A 886 -8.88 -21.18 -14.05
N LEU A 887 -9.05 -22.50 -13.93
CA LEU A 887 -8.68 -23.49 -14.95
C LEU A 887 -9.95 -24.00 -15.60
N TRP A 888 -10.02 -23.85 -16.92
CA TRP A 888 -11.21 -24.15 -17.72
C TRP A 888 -10.97 -25.34 -18.63
N ASN A 889 -11.91 -26.26 -18.69
CA ASN A 889 -11.94 -27.32 -19.68
C ASN A 889 -12.52 -26.77 -20.98
N LEU A 890 -11.75 -26.71 -22.04
CA LEU A 890 -12.19 -26.13 -23.30
C LEU A 890 -13.20 -27.01 -24.07
N LYS A 891 -13.31 -28.30 -23.74
CA LYS A 891 -14.32 -29.17 -24.35
C LYS A 891 -15.72 -29.00 -23.75
N THR A 892 -15.77 -28.78 -22.41
CA THR A 892 -17.05 -28.64 -21.70
C THR A 892 -17.43 -27.19 -21.41
N GLY A 893 -16.45 -26.28 -21.40
CA GLY A 893 -16.64 -24.88 -20.98
C GLY A 893 -16.73 -24.68 -19.47
N GLU A 894 -16.51 -25.71 -18.69
CA GLU A 894 -16.66 -25.66 -17.23
C GLU A 894 -15.33 -25.30 -16.56
N CYS A 895 -15.43 -24.57 -15.47
CA CYS A 895 -14.32 -24.28 -14.58
C CYS A 895 -13.99 -25.54 -13.76
N GLN A 896 -12.84 -26.16 -14.05
CA GLN A 896 -12.39 -27.36 -13.35
C GLN A 896 -11.85 -27.05 -11.96
N ASN A 897 -11.09 -25.96 -11.85
CA ASN A 897 -10.44 -25.54 -10.60
C ASN A 897 -10.42 -24.03 -10.48
N THR A 898 -10.66 -23.56 -9.26
CA THR A 898 -10.40 -22.17 -8.87
C THR A 898 -9.26 -22.14 -7.87
N LEU A 899 -8.12 -21.57 -8.29
CA LEU A 899 -6.93 -21.41 -7.47
C LEU A 899 -6.94 -20.01 -6.89
N ARG A 900 -6.69 -19.87 -5.61
CA ARG A 900 -6.52 -18.58 -4.97
C ARG A 900 -5.44 -18.64 -3.90
N SER A 901 -4.83 -17.53 -3.65
CA SER A 901 -3.99 -17.39 -2.47
C SER A 901 -4.84 -17.62 -1.21
N PRO A 902 -4.34 -18.38 -0.24
CA PRO A 902 -5.03 -18.48 1.03
C PRO A 902 -5.33 -17.08 1.57
N ARG A 903 -6.57 -16.85 2.02
CA ARG A 903 -6.92 -15.60 2.68
C ARG A 903 -6.12 -15.48 3.96
N LEU A 904 -6.02 -14.26 4.49
CA LEU A 904 -5.22 -13.95 5.67
C LEU A 904 -5.46 -14.88 6.84
N TYR A 905 -6.73 -15.23 7.07
CA TYR A 905 -7.18 -16.11 8.15
C TYR A 905 -7.77 -17.42 7.60
N GLU A 906 -7.39 -17.87 6.41
CA GLU A 906 -7.91 -19.12 5.84
C GLU A 906 -7.71 -20.30 6.77
N GLN A 907 -8.82 -21.00 7.11
CA GLN A 907 -8.86 -22.10 8.08
C GLN A 907 -8.38 -21.74 9.50
N THR A 908 -8.39 -20.47 9.88
CA THR A 908 -8.10 -20.03 11.25
C THR A 908 -9.32 -20.25 12.13
N ASN A 909 -9.15 -20.97 13.24
CA ASN A 909 -10.21 -21.25 14.19
C ASN A 909 -10.29 -20.14 15.24
N ILE A 910 -11.48 -19.51 15.36
CA ILE A 910 -11.76 -18.44 16.33
C ILE A 910 -12.91 -18.79 17.28
N LYS A 911 -13.17 -20.07 17.53
CA LYS A 911 -14.20 -20.51 18.46
C LYS A 911 -13.88 -20.09 19.90
N GLY A 912 -14.86 -19.48 20.57
CA GLY A 912 -14.73 -19.10 21.98
C GLY A 912 -13.64 -18.04 22.26
N VAL A 913 -13.21 -17.29 21.25
CA VAL A 913 -12.23 -16.20 21.41
C VAL A 913 -12.91 -15.02 22.12
N GLU A 914 -12.23 -14.45 23.10
CA GLU A 914 -12.64 -13.23 23.80
C GLU A 914 -11.73 -12.04 23.42
N GLY A 915 -12.24 -10.82 23.60
CA GLY A 915 -11.50 -9.58 23.31
C GLY A 915 -11.54 -9.12 21.83
N LEU A 916 -12.32 -9.79 20.97
CA LEU A 916 -12.65 -9.32 19.63
C LEU A 916 -14.00 -8.61 19.64
N ASN A 917 -14.07 -7.40 19.06
CA ASN A 917 -15.36 -6.78 18.79
C ASN A 917 -16.05 -7.48 17.61
N TYR A 918 -17.35 -7.22 17.44
CA TYR A 918 -18.17 -7.83 16.39
C TYR A 918 -17.60 -7.59 14.99
N GLU A 919 -17.18 -6.37 14.70
CA GLU A 919 -16.64 -5.97 13.38
C GLU A 919 -15.32 -6.67 13.07
N THR A 920 -14.40 -6.75 14.03
CA THR A 920 -13.14 -7.49 13.87
C THR A 920 -13.41 -8.98 13.65
N SER A 921 -14.29 -9.59 14.41
CA SER A 921 -14.67 -11.00 14.24
C SER A 921 -15.29 -11.26 12.87
N ASN A 922 -16.15 -10.34 12.39
CA ASN A 922 -16.75 -10.43 11.07
C ASN A 922 -15.72 -10.27 9.95
N THR A 923 -14.81 -9.30 10.07
CA THR A 923 -13.70 -9.11 9.13
C THR A 923 -12.80 -10.35 9.06
N MET A 924 -12.44 -10.95 10.18
CA MET A 924 -11.68 -12.21 10.22
C MET A 924 -12.39 -13.35 9.51
N LYS A 925 -13.72 -13.49 9.67
CA LYS A 925 -14.53 -14.50 8.95
C LYS A 925 -14.54 -14.26 7.45
N ILE A 926 -14.70 -13.00 7.00
CA ILE A 926 -14.61 -12.63 5.58
C ILE A 926 -13.24 -13.01 5.02
N LEU A 927 -12.19 -12.84 5.81
CA LEU A 927 -10.81 -13.18 5.45
C LEU A 927 -10.47 -14.68 5.64
N GLY A 928 -11.43 -15.52 5.97
CA GLY A 928 -11.31 -16.97 5.94
C GLY A 928 -11.32 -17.69 7.29
N ALA A 929 -11.46 -16.98 8.41
CA ALA A 929 -11.59 -17.60 9.72
C ALA A 929 -12.95 -18.33 9.89
N PHE A 930 -12.98 -19.34 10.72
CA PHE A 930 -14.17 -20.14 11.00
C PHE A 930 -14.39 -20.39 12.49
N LEU A 931 -15.61 -20.78 12.82
CA LEU A 931 -15.96 -21.30 14.14
C LEU A 931 -16.01 -22.83 14.02
N SER A 932 -15.12 -23.57 14.66
CA SER A 932 -15.23 -25.03 14.68
C SER A 932 -16.56 -25.45 15.33
N ARG A 933 -17.19 -26.47 14.77
CA ARG A 933 -18.46 -27.02 15.29
C ARG A 933 -18.30 -27.62 16.66
#